data_a745cb4c7751a9845c5de199abfd6261
#
_entry.id   a745cb4c7751a9845c5de199abfd6261
#
_cell.length_a   1.000
_cell.length_b   1.000
_cell.length_c   1.000
_cell.angle_alpha   90.00
_cell.angle_beta   90.00
_cell.angle_gamma   90.00
#
_symmetry.space_group_name_H-M   'P 1'
#
loop_
_entity.id
_entity.type
_entity.pdbx_description
1 polymer ?
#
loop_
_entity_poly.entity_id
_entity_poly.type
_entity_poly.pdbx_seq_one_letter_code
_entity_poly.pdbx_strand_id
1 'polypeptide(L)'
;VAALVEAVQSRGQSMRGASTITQQVMKNFLLDGSRSVERKIKEIILATRLEETLSKDKILELYLNEIFLGKNSYGVAAAAQTYFNKPLSDLAPHEAAMLAAMPQAPGKYDPVTAKERVTERRNYVLREMWQNGYIDEATYLFEKDQPLRSVQNGDFEAFRDALPPRDYFTDEIRRQLSGVFGEEEFFSGGLTIRATVDPELQKAAAEALRKGLEQYDRNQGVWRGTGKTLPAEVLGDEAAWRAALAKVEVPRDVDAWFPAVVLEVGESAARIGIEGVADDEDGHFIPAEDVTWARKRQADGKLGPKAKVAGDLVSVGDVVLVRTVTNDDGTFNRWSLRQVPEVQGAFMAMDVNTGRVLAMQGGFSYQDSVFNRTTQATRQPGSSFKPFVYAAALDSGFTPATIVVDAPIEIDTPQGLWTPKNASGKYYGPTPLRTGIEQSRNLMTIRVAQEIGMQTVAGYAERFGVYDRMGPFLANSLGAQETTLFKMVAAYAMFANGGERVEPTLVDRVQDRFGKTIYRHDQRVCETCADPTLPAGQGVTIDTNRERVMNAITAYQLTSMMQGVVQRGSASRLNLPVPIAGKTGTTNDAKDVWFIGYSSNIVAGCYIGFDQPRTLGESAFGGTLCVPVFQDFMEDAIKKYGGGDFKVPPGGYFRKIDRFSGMPLPDDATGDNVVSEYFREGEEALVGLGLVVDGGFAMGENLPLFAYGEGDEGVVADQGKTVTNSEGERVVVPKKADFGTVSSGGLY
;
A
#
# COMPACT_ATOMS: atom_id res chain seq x y z
N VAL A 1 -2.11 -45.52 -9.78
CA VAL A 1 -1.90 -46.96 -9.64
C VAL A 1 -1.29 -47.54 -10.91
N ALA A 2 -1.88 -47.35 -12.13
CA ALA A 2 -1.35 -47.89 -13.37
C ALA A 2 0.13 -47.47 -13.67
N ALA A 3 0.47 -46.19 -13.49
CA ALA A 3 1.83 -45.68 -13.67
C ALA A 3 2.83 -46.24 -12.65
N LEU A 4 2.38 -46.56 -11.44
CA LEU A 4 3.21 -47.16 -10.40
C LEU A 4 3.48 -48.65 -10.74
N VAL A 5 2.51 -49.37 -11.27
CA VAL A 5 2.65 -50.74 -11.76
C VAL A 5 3.58 -50.80 -12.95
N GLU A 6 3.51 -49.86 -13.90
CA GLU A 6 4.38 -49.74 -15.07
C GLU A 6 5.83 -49.40 -14.66
N ALA A 7 6.01 -48.52 -13.67
CA ALA A 7 7.32 -48.18 -13.13
C ALA A 7 7.99 -49.35 -12.42
N VAL A 8 7.22 -50.17 -11.70
CA VAL A 8 7.73 -51.40 -11.07
C VAL A 8 8.07 -52.45 -12.12
N GLN A 9 7.20 -52.64 -13.15
CA GLN A 9 7.45 -53.59 -14.22
C GLN A 9 8.60 -53.24 -15.13
N SER A 10 8.84 -51.94 -15.35
CA SER A 10 9.95 -51.43 -16.19
C SER A 10 11.26 -51.23 -15.43
N ARG A 11 11.35 -51.64 -14.16
CA ARG A 11 12.50 -51.41 -13.27
C ARG A 11 13.00 -49.95 -13.27
N GLY A 12 12.08 -49.02 -13.39
CA GLY A 12 12.39 -47.57 -13.35
C GLY A 12 12.85 -46.95 -14.67
N GLN A 13 12.89 -47.71 -15.77
CA GLN A 13 13.35 -47.22 -17.08
C GLN A 13 12.27 -46.45 -17.88
N SER A 14 11.00 -46.61 -17.54
CA SER A 14 9.88 -45.89 -18.15
C SER A 14 8.87 -45.45 -17.07
N MET A 15 8.85 -44.19 -16.76
CA MET A 15 7.81 -43.60 -15.92
C MET A 15 6.95 -42.69 -16.79
N ARG A 16 5.75 -43.16 -17.17
CA ARG A 16 4.74 -42.25 -17.71
C ARG A 16 4.31 -41.24 -16.66
N GLY A 17 4.40 -39.97 -16.99
CA GLY A 17 3.93 -38.90 -16.11
C GLY A 17 2.40 -38.93 -15.99
N ALA A 18 1.92 -39.52 -14.91
CA ALA A 18 0.49 -39.52 -14.55
C ALA A 18 0.29 -38.67 -13.29
N SER A 19 0.49 -37.36 -13.40
CA SER A 19 0.15 -36.41 -12.34
C SER A 19 -1.22 -35.79 -12.61
N THR A 20 -2.07 -35.72 -11.57
CA THR A 20 -3.34 -34.98 -11.64
C THR A 20 -3.08 -33.47 -11.70
N ILE A 21 -4.09 -32.68 -12.07
CA ILE A 21 -4.03 -31.21 -12.03
C ILE A 21 -3.63 -30.75 -10.62
N THR A 22 -4.25 -31.28 -9.58
CA THR A 22 -3.95 -30.99 -8.18
C THR A 22 -2.48 -31.25 -7.83
N GLN A 23 -1.93 -32.38 -8.29
CA GLN A 23 -0.51 -32.69 -8.10
C GLN A 23 0.41 -31.72 -8.85
N GLN A 24 0.00 -31.28 -10.03
CA GLN A 24 0.77 -30.29 -10.80
C GLN A 24 0.74 -28.91 -10.12
N VAL A 25 -0.38 -28.51 -9.52
CA VAL A 25 -0.48 -27.30 -8.70
C VAL A 25 0.52 -27.39 -7.54
N MET A 26 0.50 -28.49 -6.77
CA MET A 26 1.42 -28.65 -5.64
C MET A 26 2.88 -28.63 -6.07
N LYS A 27 3.21 -29.28 -7.19
CA LYS A 27 4.55 -29.24 -7.76
C LYS A 27 5.00 -27.84 -8.11
N ASN A 28 4.12 -27.04 -8.72
CA ASN A 28 4.47 -25.70 -9.21
C ASN A 28 4.57 -24.68 -8.07
N PHE A 29 3.75 -24.82 -7.02
CA PHE A 29 3.69 -23.86 -5.93
C PHE A 29 4.65 -24.15 -4.76
N LEU A 30 4.83 -25.41 -4.38
CA LEU A 30 5.46 -25.77 -3.11
C LEU A 30 6.71 -26.67 -3.22
N LEU A 31 6.95 -27.30 -4.38
CA LEU A 31 8.02 -28.27 -4.51
C LEU A 31 9.09 -27.79 -5.50
N ASP A 32 10.31 -28.27 -5.30
CA ASP A 32 11.42 -28.01 -6.21
C ASP A 32 11.33 -28.79 -7.52
N GLY A 33 12.20 -28.48 -8.48
CA GLY A 33 12.29 -29.16 -9.77
C GLY A 33 12.95 -30.54 -9.77
N SER A 34 13.38 -31.06 -8.59
CA SER A 34 14.08 -32.32 -8.48
C SER A 34 13.21 -33.52 -8.92
N ARG A 35 13.83 -34.56 -9.50
CA ARG A 35 13.12 -35.77 -9.88
C ARG A 35 13.44 -36.86 -8.87
N SER A 36 12.80 -36.84 -7.70
CA SER A 36 12.96 -37.82 -6.66
C SER A 36 11.65 -38.52 -6.31
N VAL A 37 11.75 -39.77 -5.79
CA VAL A 37 10.58 -40.53 -5.29
C VAL A 37 9.97 -39.81 -4.08
N GLU A 38 10.84 -39.27 -3.21
CA GLU A 38 10.43 -38.51 -2.03
C GLU A 38 9.55 -37.30 -2.42
N ARG A 39 10.00 -36.51 -3.40
CA ARG A 39 9.20 -35.41 -3.93
C ARG A 39 7.85 -35.86 -4.46
N LYS A 40 7.78 -37.02 -5.13
CA LYS A 40 6.50 -37.54 -5.66
C LYS A 40 5.55 -37.97 -4.55
N ILE A 41 6.06 -38.48 -3.43
CA ILE A 41 5.24 -38.80 -2.25
C ILE A 41 4.69 -37.51 -1.62
N LYS A 42 5.55 -36.48 -1.44
CA LYS A 42 5.13 -35.15 -0.96
C LYS A 42 4.03 -34.55 -1.85
N GLU A 43 4.21 -34.62 -3.17
CA GLU A 43 3.22 -34.15 -4.16
C GLU A 43 1.84 -34.82 -4.01
N ILE A 44 1.80 -36.13 -3.77
CA ILE A 44 0.54 -36.86 -3.57
C ILE A 44 -0.16 -36.46 -2.26
N ILE A 45 0.59 -36.42 -1.16
CA ILE A 45 0.03 -36.04 0.16
C ILE A 45 -0.52 -34.61 0.12
N LEU A 46 0.24 -33.68 -0.42
CA LEU A 46 -0.17 -32.30 -0.56
C LEU A 46 -1.39 -32.14 -1.46
N ALA A 47 -1.46 -32.89 -2.55
CA ALA A 47 -2.61 -32.87 -3.45
C ALA A 47 -3.90 -33.34 -2.74
N THR A 48 -3.83 -34.39 -1.93
CA THR A 48 -4.98 -34.86 -1.16
C THR A 48 -5.48 -33.79 -0.18
N ARG A 49 -4.57 -33.17 0.56
CA ARG A 49 -4.91 -32.09 1.51
C ARG A 49 -5.49 -30.86 0.83
N LEU A 50 -4.94 -30.50 -0.33
CA LEU A 50 -5.47 -29.37 -1.09
C LEU A 50 -6.92 -29.61 -1.53
N GLU A 51 -7.25 -30.86 -1.95
CA GLU A 51 -8.60 -31.25 -2.34
C GLU A 51 -9.59 -31.28 -1.17
N GLU A 52 -9.12 -31.43 0.07
CA GLU A 52 -9.94 -31.30 1.29
C GLU A 52 -10.20 -29.84 1.67
N THR A 53 -9.35 -28.92 1.22
CA THR A 53 -9.38 -27.50 1.64
C THR A 53 -10.00 -26.60 0.59
N LEU A 54 -9.73 -26.84 -0.70
CA LEU A 54 -10.18 -26.02 -1.81
C LEU A 54 -11.15 -26.75 -2.73
N SER A 55 -12.10 -26.01 -3.30
CA SER A 55 -12.98 -26.52 -4.34
C SER A 55 -12.21 -26.92 -5.62
N LYS A 56 -12.76 -27.81 -6.40
CA LYS A 56 -12.17 -28.22 -7.70
C LYS A 56 -12.01 -27.01 -8.64
N ASP A 57 -12.96 -26.09 -8.64
CA ASP A 57 -12.90 -24.88 -9.47
C ASP A 57 -11.72 -23.98 -9.04
N LYS A 58 -11.52 -23.82 -7.71
CA LYS A 58 -10.39 -23.04 -7.22
C LYS A 58 -9.03 -23.69 -7.52
N ILE A 59 -8.94 -25.00 -7.45
CA ILE A 59 -7.75 -25.77 -7.86
C ILE A 59 -7.49 -25.59 -9.36
N LEU A 60 -8.54 -25.65 -10.18
CA LEU A 60 -8.43 -25.46 -11.63
C LEU A 60 -8.01 -24.02 -11.96
N GLU A 61 -8.58 -23.03 -11.29
CA GLU A 61 -8.17 -21.62 -11.42
C GLU A 61 -6.67 -21.44 -11.13
N LEU A 62 -6.19 -21.98 -10.00
CA LEU A 62 -4.76 -21.96 -9.66
C LEU A 62 -3.91 -22.62 -10.74
N TYR A 63 -4.36 -23.76 -11.25
CA TYR A 63 -3.65 -24.46 -12.33
C TYR A 63 -3.57 -23.62 -13.60
N LEU A 64 -4.71 -23.09 -14.06
CA LEU A 64 -4.80 -22.31 -15.28
C LEU A 64 -4.01 -21.01 -15.22
N ASN A 65 -3.84 -20.44 -14.03
CA ASN A 65 -3.04 -19.23 -13.84
C ASN A 65 -1.52 -19.49 -13.80
N GLU A 66 -1.09 -20.74 -13.54
CA GLU A 66 0.32 -21.06 -13.30
C GLU A 66 0.98 -21.95 -14.35
N ILE A 67 0.17 -22.65 -15.13
CA ILE A 67 0.73 -23.66 -16.04
C ILE A 67 1.58 -23.02 -17.15
N PHE A 68 2.76 -23.59 -17.38
CA PHE A 68 3.61 -23.17 -18.48
C PHE A 68 3.08 -23.69 -19.82
N LEU A 69 2.89 -22.80 -20.77
CA LEU A 69 2.28 -23.06 -22.09
C LEU A 69 3.24 -22.79 -23.26
N GLY A 70 4.53 -22.65 -23.00
CA GLY A 70 5.52 -22.33 -24.02
C GLY A 70 5.65 -20.82 -24.30
N LYS A 71 6.63 -20.42 -25.11
CA LYS A 71 6.90 -19.02 -25.50
C LYS A 71 6.92 -18.06 -24.29
N ASN A 72 7.49 -18.51 -23.18
CA ASN A 72 7.54 -17.79 -21.89
C ASN A 72 6.15 -17.43 -21.31
N SER A 73 5.09 -18.12 -21.72
CA SER A 73 3.74 -17.86 -21.24
C SER A 73 3.39 -18.76 -20.07
N TYR A 74 3.10 -18.16 -18.93
CA TYR A 74 2.60 -18.79 -17.70
C TYR A 74 1.17 -18.36 -17.48
N GLY A 75 0.27 -19.34 -17.37
CA GLY A 75 -1.17 -19.14 -17.32
C GLY A 75 -1.82 -18.94 -18.69
N VAL A 76 -3.11 -19.31 -18.75
CA VAL A 76 -3.88 -19.31 -20.00
C VAL A 76 -4.11 -17.91 -20.55
N ALA A 77 -4.23 -16.89 -19.68
CA ALA A 77 -4.43 -15.51 -20.11
C ALA A 77 -3.19 -14.96 -20.83
N ALA A 78 -2.00 -15.18 -20.27
CA ALA A 78 -0.74 -14.79 -20.91
C ALA A 78 -0.52 -15.54 -22.22
N ALA A 79 -0.88 -16.84 -22.26
CA ALA A 79 -0.77 -17.63 -23.47
C ALA A 79 -1.74 -17.18 -24.56
N ALA A 80 -2.99 -16.81 -24.21
CA ALA A 80 -3.95 -16.27 -25.16
C ALA A 80 -3.43 -14.97 -25.82
N GLN A 81 -2.82 -14.09 -25.04
CA GLN A 81 -2.17 -12.90 -25.57
C GLN A 81 -0.95 -13.25 -26.45
N THR A 82 -0.10 -14.16 -25.97
CA THR A 82 1.13 -14.53 -26.71
C THR A 82 0.87 -15.22 -28.01
N TYR A 83 -0.11 -16.12 -28.07
CA TYR A 83 -0.39 -16.92 -29.27
C TYR A 83 -1.41 -16.28 -30.20
N PHE A 84 -2.38 -15.53 -29.67
CA PHE A 84 -3.53 -15.06 -30.45
C PHE A 84 -3.75 -13.54 -30.36
N ASN A 85 -3.06 -12.84 -29.47
CA ASN A 85 -3.30 -11.42 -29.15
C ASN A 85 -4.77 -11.15 -28.80
N LYS A 86 -5.38 -12.03 -28.00
CA LYS A 86 -6.78 -11.99 -27.59
C LYS A 86 -6.95 -12.14 -26.07
N PRO A 87 -7.95 -11.50 -25.47
CA PRO A 87 -8.41 -11.87 -24.13
C PRO A 87 -9.06 -13.26 -24.15
N LEU A 88 -9.18 -13.89 -22.97
CA LEU A 88 -9.76 -15.25 -22.86
C LEU A 88 -11.20 -15.35 -23.39
N SER A 89 -11.99 -14.28 -23.22
CA SER A 89 -13.39 -14.21 -23.70
C SER A 89 -13.55 -14.35 -25.20
N ASP A 90 -12.52 -14.01 -25.96
CA ASP A 90 -12.57 -13.91 -27.43
C ASP A 90 -11.92 -15.10 -28.11
N LEU A 91 -11.49 -16.10 -27.32
CA LEU A 91 -10.92 -17.32 -27.86
C LEU A 91 -11.98 -18.19 -28.52
N ALA A 92 -11.74 -18.57 -29.77
CA ALA A 92 -12.53 -19.62 -30.44
C ALA A 92 -12.24 -21.01 -29.81
N PRO A 93 -13.15 -21.98 -29.90
CA PRO A 93 -12.95 -23.32 -29.34
C PRO A 93 -11.66 -24.01 -29.81
N HIS A 94 -11.24 -23.84 -31.09
CA HIS A 94 -9.99 -24.41 -31.58
C HIS A 94 -8.74 -23.71 -31.01
N GLU A 95 -8.83 -22.43 -30.67
CA GLU A 95 -7.75 -21.68 -30.02
C GLU A 95 -7.61 -22.13 -28.55
N ALA A 96 -8.73 -22.22 -27.84
CA ALA A 96 -8.76 -22.74 -26.48
C ALA A 96 -8.25 -24.20 -26.40
N ALA A 97 -8.65 -25.05 -27.37
CA ALA A 97 -8.18 -26.44 -27.48
C ALA A 97 -6.67 -26.50 -27.78
N MET A 98 -6.12 -25.55 -28.52
CA MET A 98 -4.67 -25.44 -28.74
C MET A 98 -3.95 -25.14 -27.44
N LEU A 99 -4.41 -24.17 -26.64
CA LEU A 99 -3.82 -23.88 -25.33
C LEU A 99 -3.90 -25.09 -24.39
N ALA A 100 -5.03 -25.80 -24.36
CA ALA A 100 -5.22 -27.01 -23.56
C ALA A 100 -4.33 -28.19 -24.00
N ALA A 101 -3.85 -28.19 -25.24
CA ALA A 101 -2.90 -29.18 -25.75
C ALA A 101 -1.47 -28.99 -25.26
N MET A 102 -1.06 -27.75 -24.93
CA MET A 102 0.30 -27.35 -24.59
C MET A 102 0.88 -27.96 -23.31
N PRO A 103 0.15 -28.11 -22.19
CA PRO A 103 0.70 -28.54 -20.89
C PRO A 103 1.42 -29.88 -20.95
N GLN A 104 1.08 -30.75 -21.87
CA GLN A 104 1.69 -32.06 -21.99
C GLN A 104 3.19 -31.99 -22.29
N ALA A 105 3.59 -31.11 -23.20
CA ALA A 105 4.98 -30.92 -23.60
C ALA A 105 5.12 -29.60 -24.38
N PRO A 106 5.14 -28.44 -23.75
CA PRO A 106 5.10 -27.13 -24.43
C PRO A 106 6.22 -26.96 -25.47
N GLY A 107 7.40 -27.46 -25.20
CA GLY A 107 8.52 -27.40 -26.16
C GLY A 107 8.37 -28.30 -27.38
N LYS A 108 7.47 -29.30 -27.36
CA LYS A 108 7.18 -30.19 -28.50
C LYS A 108 5.98 -29.74 -29.34
N TYR A 109 5.16 -28.85 -28.81
CA TYR A 109 3.94 -28.33 -29.44
C TYR A 109 4.13 -26.86 -29.87
N ASP A 110 5.27 -26.56 -30.50
CA ASP A 110 5.52 -25.23 -31.04
C ASP A 110 4.70 -25.05 -32.32
N PRO A 111 3.84 -24.02 -32.46
CA PRO A 111 2.94 -23.82 -33.58
C PRO A 111 3.66 -23.47 -34.89
N VAL A 112 4.94 -23.09 -34.82
CA VAL A 112 5.78 -22.78 -36.00
C VAL A 112 6.52 -24.02 -36.47
N THR A 113 7.27 -24.66 -35.57
CA THR A 113 8.20 -25.74 -35.90
C THR A 113 7.55 -27.12 -35.90
N ALA A 114 6.38 -27.28 -35.29
CA ALA A 114 5.68 -28.57 -35.14
C ALA A 114 4.18 -28.48 -35.49
N LYS A 115 3.84 -27.71 -36.53
CA LYS A 115 2.47 -27.34 -36.89
C LYS A 115 1.51 -28.54 -37.02
N GLU A 116 1.93 -29.61 -37.69
CA GLU A 116 1.12 -30.83 -37.83
C GLU A 116 0.82 -31.49 -36.49
N ARG A 117 1.82 -31.63 -35.64
CA ARG A 117 1.66 -32.24 -34.31
C ARG A 117 0.77 -31.41 -33.40
N VAL A 118 0.87 -30.08 -33.46
CA VAL A 118 -0.01 -29.17 -32.73
C VAL A 118 -1.44 -29.32 -33.20
N THR A 119 -1.66 -29.37 -34.52
CA THR A 119 -2.99 -29.56 -35.12
C THR A 119 -3.63 -30.90 -34.72
N GLU A 120 -2.87 -32.00 -34.78
CA GLU A 120 -3.36 -33.32 -34.33
C GLU A 120 -3.76 -33.32 -32.86
N ARG A 121 -2.92 -32.72 -32.00
CA ARG A 121 -3.20 -32.66 -30.57
C ARG A 121 -4.36 -31.72 -30.23
N ARG A 122 -4.48 -30.58 -30.89
CA ARG A 122 -5.64 -29.68 -30.84
C ARG A 122 -6.92 -30.41 -31.21
N ASN A 123 -6.91 -31.12 -32.32
CA ASN A 123 -8.07 -31.85 -32.79
C ASN A 123 -8.45 -33.03 -31.92
N TYR A 124 -7.46 -33.65 -31.24
CA TYR A 124 -7.72 -34.61 -30.15
C TYR A 124 -8.48 -33.94 -28.98
N VAL A 125 -8.05 -32.75 -28.55
CA VAL A 125 -8.72 -32.02 -27.45
C VAL A 125 -10.16 -31.64 -27.87
N LEU A 126 -10.37 -31.13 -29.08
CA LEU A 126 -11.70 -30.82 -29.63
C LEU A 126 -12.62 -32.03 -29.64
N ARG A 127 -12.10 -33.21 -30.01
CA ARG A 127 -12.86 -34.47 -29.99
C ARG A 127 -13.27 -34.83 -28.52
N GLU A 128 -12.35 -34.71 -27.58
CA GLU A 128 -12.66 -34.95 -26.15
C GLU A 128 -13.70 -33.94 -25.62
N MET A 129 -13.63 -32.67 -26.05
CA MET A 129 -14.64 -31.66 -25.69
C MET A 129 -16.02 -32.05 -26.22
N TRP A 130 -16.14 -32.53 -27.46
CA TRP A 130 -17.39 -33.01 -28.04
C TRP A 130 -17.89 -34.28 -27.34
N GLN A 131 -17.03 -35.28 -27.18
CA GLN A 131 -17.44 -36.57 -26.56
C GLN A 131 -17.88 -36.42 -25.10
N ASN A 132 -17.37 -35.40 -24.40
CA ASN A 132 -17.75 -35.08 -23.02
C ASN A 132 -18.87 -34.02 -22.92
N GLY A 133 -19.44 -33.57 -24.05
CA GLY A 133 -20.61 -32.69 -24.08
C GLY A 133 -20.31 -31.20 -23.81
N TYR A 134 -19.05 -30.77 -23.91
CA TYR A 134 -18.69 -29.36 -23.77
C TYR A 134 -18.98 -28.56 -25.04
N ILE A 135 -18.93 -29.19 -26.20
CA ILE A 135 -19.33 -28.63 -27.51
C ILE A 135 -20.20 -29.65 -28.24
N ASP A 136 -21.06 -29.18 -29.15
CA ASP A 136 -21.88 -30.06 -30.00
C ASP A 136 -21.06 -30.59 -31.20
N GLU A 137 -21.63 -31.56 -31.92
CA GLU A 137 -20.99 -32.19 -33.06
C GLU A 137 -20.74 -31.21 -34.19
N ALA A 138 -21.65 -30.29 -34.47
CA ALA A 138 -21.53 -29.29 -35.52
C ALA A 138 -20.34 -28.34 -35.24
N THR A 139 -20.21 -27.87 -33.98
CA THR A 139 -19.07 -27.09 -33.52
C THR A 139 -17.76 -27.87 -33.65
N TYR A 140 -17.74 -29.14 -33.20
CA TYR A 140 -16.55 -29.99 -33.36
C TYR A 140 -16.12 -30.12 -34.82
N LEU A 141 -17.04 -30.43 -35.71
CA LEU A 141 -16.76 -30.61 -37.16
C LEU A 141 -16.27 -29.33 -37.79
N PHE A 142 -16.80 -28.18 -37.42
CA PHE A 142 -16.38 -26.88 -37.90
C PHE A 142 -14.98 -26.48 -37.37
N GLU A 143 -14.78 -26.61 -36.07
CA GLU A 143 -13.57 -26.12 -35.37
C GLU A 143 -12.32 -26.98 -35.66
N LYS A 144 -12.48 -28.30 -35.91
CA LYS A 144 -11.35 -29.18 -36.22
C LYS A 144 -10.69 -28.84 -37.56
N ASP A 145 -11.48 -28.28 -38.52
CA ASP A 145 -11.03 -27.93 -39.85
C ASP A 145 -10.46 -26.50 -39.92
N GLN A 146 -10.52 -25.73 -38.82
CA GLN A 146 -9.90 -24.41 -38.75
C GLN A 146 -8.37 -24.49 -38.91
N PRO A 147 -7.76 -23.60 -39.69
CA PRO A 147 -6.30 -23.54 -39.80
C PRO A 147 -5.64 -23.22 -38.49
N LEU A 148 -4.45 -23.75 -38.25
CA LEU A 148 -3.63 -23.37 -37.11
C LEU A 148 -3.02 -21.99 -37.36
N ARG A 149 -3.55 -20.98 -36.69
CA ARG A 149 -3.09 -19.59 -36.71
C ARG A 149 -2.42 -19.21 -35.41
N SER A 150 -1.43 -18.33 -35.48
CA SER A 150 -0.81 -17.75 -34.30
C SER A 150 -0.03 -16.48 -34.64
N VAL A 151 0.24 -15.65 -33.63
CA VAL A 151 1.15 -14.49 -33.71
C VAL A 151 2.50 -14.90 -34.28
N GLN A 152 3.04 -16.06 -33.87
CA GLN A 152 4.34 -16.54 -34.31
C GLN A 152 4.39 -16.94 -35.77
N ASN A 153 3.25 -17.26 -36.36
CA ASN A 153 3.09 -17.53 -37.80
C ASN A 153 2.83 -16.26 -38.63
N GLY A 154 2.70 -15.09 -37.96
CA GLY A 154 2.34 -13.83 -38.59
C GLY A 154 0.84 -13.71 -38.92
N ASP A 155 -0.02 -14.59 -38.37
CA ASP A 155 -1.47 -14.58 -38.62
C ASP A 155 -2.22 -13.53 -37.81
N PHE A 156 -1.62 -13.03 -36.75
CA PHE A 156 -2.12 -11.98 -35.86
C PHE A 156 -1.00 -10.97 -35.58
N GLU A 157 -1.38 -9.73 -35.32
CA GLU A 157 -0.44 -8.71 -34.83
C GLU A 157 0.16 -9.12 -33.51
N ALA A 158 1.43 -8.77 -33.31
CA ALA A 158 2.09 -9.08 -32.03
C ALA A 158 1.57 -8.17 -30.92
N PHE A 159 1.37 -8.73 -29.72
CA PHE A 159 0.92 -8.00 -28.53
C PHE A 159 1.80 -6.77 -28.18
N ARG A 160 3.00 -6.67 -28.75
CA ARG A 160 3.96 -5.60 -28.44
C ARG A 160 3.44 -4.18 -28.65
N ASP A 161 2.48 -3.99 -29.55
CA ASP A 161 1.90 -2.66 -29.83
C ASP A 161 0.82 -2.26 -28.82
N ALA A 162 0.37 -3.19 -28.00
CA ALA A 162 -0.66 -3.00 -26.98
C ALA A 162 -0.12 -3.08 -25.52
N LEU A 163 1.19 -3.01 -25.33
CA LEU A 163 1.73 -2.98 -23.96
C LEU A 163 1.26 -1.71 -23.24
N PRO A 164 0.76 -1.84 -22.00
CA PRO A 164 0.38 -0.68 -21.22
C PRO A 164 1.58 0.27 -21.08
N PRO A 165 1.34 1.59 -21.03
CA PRO A 165 2.41 2.55 -20.80
C PRO A 165 3.13 2.22 -19.50
N ARG A 166 4.40 2.59 -19.42
CA ARG A 166 5.18 2.45 -18.19
C ARG A 166 4.53 3.26 -17.07
N ASP A 167 4.56 2.69 -15.89
CA ASP A 167 4.10 3.32 -14.66
C ASP A 167 5.18 3.23 -13.56
N TYR A 168 4.91 3.79 -12.39
CA TYR A 168 5.84 3.77 -11.27
C TYR A 168 6.16 2.36 -10.78
N PHE A 169 5.20 1.42 -10.86
CA PHE A 169 5.39 0.05 -10.38
C PHE A 169 6.33 -0.73 -11.31
N THR A 170 6.05 -0.71 -12.60
CA THR A 170 6.84 -1.42 -13.61
C THR A 170 8.24 -0.82 -13.77
N ASP A 171 8.37 0.50 -13.68
CA ASP A 171 9.69 1.16 -13.72
C ASP A 171 10.53 0.85 -12.48
N GLU A 172 9.91 0.75 -11.31
CA GLU A 172 10.62 0.35 -10.09
C GLU A 172 11.13 -1.10 -10.17
N ILE A 173 10.35 -2.04 -10.75
CA ILE A 173 10.82 -3.40 -11.05
C ILE A 173 12.05 -3.34 -11.96
N ARG A 174 11.99 -2.56 -13.04
CA ARG A 174 13.13 -2.39 -13.95
C ARG A 174 14.35 -1.89 -13.18
N ARG A 175 14.20 -0.85 -12.36
CA ARG A 175 15.28 -0.25 -11.60
C ARG A 175 15.93 -1.24 -10.61
N GLN A 176 15.12 -2.03 -9.91
CA GLN A 176 15.62 -3.02 -8.96
C GLN A 176 16.29 -4.21 -9.65
N LEU A 177 15.63 -4.80 -10.64
CA LEU A 177 16.12 -6.01 -11.29
C LEU A 177 17.31 -5.77 -12.23
N SER A 178 17.37 -4.61 -12.90
CA SER A 178 18.58 -4.26 -13.68
C SER A 178 19.81 -4.07 -12.77
N GLY A 179 19.59 -3.63 -11.52
CA GLY A 179 20.65 -3.59 -10.52
C GLY A 179 21.11 -4.97 -10.03
N VAL A 180 20.19 -5.95 -9.98
CA VAL A 180 20.47 -7.30 -9.49
C VAL A 180 21.05 -8.21 -10.57
N PHE A 181 20.46 -8.22 -11.77
CA PHE A 181 20.83 -9.09 -12.88
C PHE A 181 21.78 -8.44 -13.88
N GLY A 182 21.96 -7.13 -13.82
CA GLY A 182 22.64 -6.33 -14.83
C GLY A 182 21.72 -5.94 -15.98
N GLU A 183 22.03 -4.81 -16.64
CA GLU A 183 21.19 -4.27 -17.72
C GLU A 183 21.09 -5.20 -18.92
N GLU A 184 22.20 -5.83 -19.33
CA GLU A 184 22.23 -6.74 -20.47
C GLU A 184 21.30 -7.95 -20.26
N GLU A 185 21.40 -8.64 -19.13
CA GLU A 185 20.56 -9.80 -18.82
C GLU A 185 19.10 -9.38 -18.64
N PHE A 186 18.85 -8.22 -18.00
CA PHE A 186 17.48 -7.71 -17.83
C PHE A 186 16.78 -7.44 -19.15
N PHE A 187 17.43 -6.74 -20.12
CA PHE A 187 16.80 -6.34 -21.38
C PHE A 187 16.88 -7.38 -22.48
N SER A 188 17.89 -8.24 -22.50
CA SER A 188 18.12 -9.20 -23.59
C SER A 188 18.20 -10.66 -23.14
N GLY A 189 18.24 -10.93 -21.83
CA GLY A 189 18.30 -12.25 -21.23
C GLY A 189 17.07 -13.13 -21.45
N GLY A 190 15.93 -12.54 -21.85
CA GLY A 190 14.67 -13.28 -22.04
C GLY A 190 14.03 -13.68 -20.70
N LEU A 191 14.16 -12.82 -19.69
CA LEU A 191 13.60 -13.04 -18.37
C LEU A 191 12.07 -12.96 -18.40
N THR A 192 11.41 -13.88 -17.69
CA THR A 192 9.99 -13.80 -17.36
C THR A 192 9.84 -13.36 -15.91
N ILE A 193 9.26 -12.19 -15.69
CA ILE A 193 9.11 -11.56 -14.39
C ILE A 193 7.65 -11.58 -13.98
N ARG A 194 7.34 -12.26 -12.87
CA ARG A 194 6.01 -12.21 -12.26
C ARG A 194 6.00 -11.14 -11.19
N ALA A 195 5.30 -10.04 -11.47
CA ALA A 195 5.10 -8.95 -10.53
C ALA A 195 4.09 -9.32 -9.45
N THR A 196 4.14 -8.59 -8.33
CA THR A 196 3.18 -8.74 -7.22
C THR A 196 1.99 -7.81 -7.35
N VAL A 197 2.01 -6.89 -8.31
CA VAL A 197 0.97 -5.88 -8.52
C VAL A 197 -0.41 -6.52 -8.68
N ASP A 198 -1.39 -5.94 -8.02
CA ASP A 198 -2.80 -6.18 -8.26
C ASP A 198 -3.33 -5.05 -9.15
N PRO A 199 -3.71 -5.31 -10.42
CA PRO A 199 -4.09 -4.25 -11.36
C PRO A 199 -5.27 -3.40 -10.90
N GLU A 200 -6.25 -3.99 -10.20
CA GLU A 200 -7.40 -3.26 -9.68
C GLU A 200 -6.99 -2.34 -8.53
N LEU A 201 -6.17 -2.85 -7.62
CA LEU A 201 -5.65 -2.04 -6.51
C LEU A 201 -4.65 -0.98 -6.99
N GLN A 202 -3.86 -1.26 -8.03
CA GLN A 202 -2.98 -0.26 -8.63
C GLN A 202 -3.79 0.92 -9.20
N LYS A 203 -4.89 0.62 -9.88
CA LYS A 203 -5.81 1.64 -10.38
C LYS A 203 -6.45 2.43 -9.24
N ALA A 204 -6.98 1.74 -8.23
CA ALA A 204 -7.58 2.38 -7.05
C ALA A 204 -6.58 3.29 -6.31
N ALA A 205 -5.31 2.88 -6.18
CA ALA A 205 -4.26 3.70 -5.57
C ALA A 205 -3.96 4.97 -6.38
N ALA A 206 -3.87 4.83 -7.72
CA ALA A 206 -3.65 5.97 -8.60
C ALA A 206 -4.82 6.97 -8.54
N GLU A 207 -6.06 6.48 -8.60
CA GLU A 207 -7.27 7.31 -8.52
C GLU A 207 -7.38 8.01 -7.17
N ALA A 208 -7.19 7.31 -6.06
CA ALA A 208 -7.26 7.87 -4.71
C ALA A 208 -6.21 8.97 -4.48
N LEU A 209 -4.94 8.72 -4.86
CA LEU A 209 -3.88 9.71 -4.72
C LEU A 209 -4.13 10.92 -5.62
N ARG A 210 -4.46 10.71 -6.90
CA ARG A 210 -4.75 11.77 -7.87
C ARG A 210 -5.89 12.66 -7.41
N LYS A 211 -6.99 12.06 -6.91
CA LYS A 211 -8.13 12.78 -6.34
C LYS A 211 -7.73 13.67 -5.17
N GLY A 212 -6.94 13.14 -4.23
CA GLY A 212 -6.46 13.91 -3.08
C GLY A 212 -5.57 15.09 -3.48
N LEU A 213 -4.61 14.87 -4.40
CA LEU A 213 -3.72 15.91 -4.91
C LEU A 213 -4.47 16.97 -5.71
N GLU A 214 -5.37 16.56 -6.61
CA GLU A 214 -6.23 17.47 -7.38
C GLU A 214 -7.09 18.33 -6.47
N GLN A 215 -7.73 17.72 -5.48
CA GLN A 215 -8.59 18.46 -4.54
C GLN A 215 -7.80 19.50 -3.74
N TYR A 216 -6.62 19.12 -3.23
CA TYR A 216 -5.75 20.08 -2.55
C TYR A 216 -5.37 21.24 -3.46
N ASP A 217 -4.91 20.96 -4.69
CA ASP A 217 -4.46 21.95 -5.66
C ASP A 217 -5.57 22.93 -6.06
N ARG A 218 -6.77 22.40 -6.34
CA ARG A 218 -7.96 23.24 -6.64
C ARG A 218 -8.35 24.13 -5.47
N ASN A 219 -8.23 23.64 -4.24
CA ASN A 219 -8.52 24.44 -3.03
C ASN A 219 -7.53 25.61 -2.85
N GLN A 220 -6.32 25.53 -3.41
CA GLN A 220 -5.40 26.67 -3.44
C GLN A 220 -5.88 27.79 -4.38
N GLY A 221 -6.73 27.46 -5.34
CA GLY A 221 -7.36 28.43 -6.23
C GLY A 221 -6.41 29.13 -7.19
N VAL A 222 -5.32 28.46 -7.61
CA VAL A 222 -4.31 29.05 -8.51
C VAL A 222 -4.33 28.32 -9.85
N TRP A 223 -4.65 29.03 -10.93
CA TRP A 223 -4.55 28.51 -12.29
C TRP A 223 -3.13 28.64 -12.84
N ARG A 224 -2.59 27.56 -13.39
CA ARG A 224 -1.28 27.49 -14.04
C ARG A 224 -1.37 27.03 -15.50
N GLY A 225 -2.41 26.23 -15.83
CA GLY A 225 -2.53 25.59 -17.14
C GLY A 225 -1.39 24.59 -17.43
N THR A 226 -1.19 24.29 -18.70
CA THR A 226 -0.06 23.44 -19.16
C THR A 226 1.18 24.29 -19.56
N GLY A 227 1.00 25.59 -19.77
CA GLY A 227 2.04 26.47 -20.32
C GLY A 227 2.39 26.19 -21.78
N LYS A 228 1.62 25.34 -22.48
CA LYS A 228 1.79 24.99 -23.89
C LYS A 228 0.77 25.70 -24.74
N THR A 229 1.13 26.06 -25.98
CA THR A 229 0.25 26.71 -26.96
C THR A 229 0.46 26.11 -28.34
N LEU A 230 -0.59 26.11 -29.16
CA LEU A 230 -0.49 25.84 -30.59
C LEU A 230 -0.43 27.16 -31.38
N PRO A 231 0.31 27.19 -32.50
CA PRO A 231 0.39 28.39 -33.36
C PRO A 231 -0.96 28.65 -34.04
N ALA A 232 -1.29 29.95 -34.25
CA ALA A 232 -2.57 30.37 -34.78
C ALA A 232 -2.89 29.79 -36.18
N GLU A 233 -1.84 29.52 -36.98
CA GLU A 233 -1.96 29.03 -38.34
C GLU A 233 -2.61 27.63 -38.43
N VAL A 234 -2.51 26.83 -37.37
CA VAL A 234 -3.09 25.46 -37.37
C VAL A 234 -4.53 25.43 -36.82
N LEU A 235 -4.97 26.50 -36.12
CA LEU A 235 -6.26 26.46 -35.39
C LEU A 235 -7.48 26.49 -36.32
N GLY A 236 -7.34 27.00 -37.54
CA GLY A 236 -8.41 27.07 -38.51
C GLY A 236 -8.75 25.77 -39.24
N ASP A 237 -7.93 24.74 -39.09
CA ASP A 237 -8.11 23.43 -39.73
C ASP A 237 -8.08 22.33 -38.66
N GLU A 238 -9.19 21.57 -38.59
CA GLU A 238 -9.34 20.50 -37.59
C GLU A 238 -8.25 19.43 -37.72
N ALA A 239 -7.91 18.98 -38.91
CA ALA A 239 -6.85 17.98 -39.10
C ALA A 239 -5.49 18.52 -38.68
N ALA A 240 -5.22 19.79 -38.93
CA ALA A 240 -3.97 20.43 -38.57
C ALA A 240 -3.80 20.59 -37.05
N TRP A 241 -4.82 21.12 -36.33
CA TRP A 241 -4.68 21.28 -34.87
C TRP A 241 -4.69 19.93 -34.17
N ARG A 242 -5.45 18.90 -34.62
CA ARG A 242 -5.40 17.55 -34.06
C ARG A 242 -4.01 16.93 -34.20
N ALA A 243 -3.39 17.04 -35.36
CA ALA A 243 -2.04 16.54 -35.60
C ALA A 243 -0.97 17.32 -34.78
N ALA A 244 -1.18 18.60 -34.55
CA ALA A 244 -0.30 19.40 -33.71
C ALA A 244 -0.49 19.07 -32.21
N LEU A 245 -1.73 18.96 -31.73
CA LEU A 245 -2.06 18.63 -30.34
C LEU A 245 -1.50 17.27 -29.91
N ALA A 246 -1.59 16.26 -30.78
CA ALA A 246 -1.04 14.93 -30.53
C ALA A 246 0.48 14.91 -30.28
N LYS A 247 1.21 15.94 -30.73
CA LYS A 247 2.66 16.08 -30.54
C LYS A 247 3.03 16.90 -29.29
N VAL A 248 2.07 17.53 -28.66
CA VAL A 248 2.35 18.34 -27.45
C VAL A 248 2.67 17.42 -26.28
N GLU A 249 3.74 17.70 -25.59
CA GLU A 249 4.15 17.00 -24.37
C GLU A 249 3.26 17.43 -23.18
N VAL A 250 2.19 16.69 -22.97
CA VAL A 250 1.28 16.78 -21.81
C VAL A 250 0.91 15.37 -21.35
N PRO A 251 0.60 15.17 -20.07
CA PRO A 251 0.22 13.84 -19.56
C PRO A 251 -1.03 13.27 -20.27
N ARG A 252 -0.94 11.98 -20.62
CA ARG A 252 -2.04 11.16 -21.16
C ARG A 252 -2.26 9.88 -20.36
N ASP A 253 -1.55 9.73 -19.25
CA ASP A 253 -1.63 8.59 -18.33
C ASP A 253 -2.58 8.83 -17.14
N VAL A 254 -3.35 9.92 -17.18
CA VAL A 254 -4.37 10.23 -16.18
C VAL A 254 -5.74 9.86 -16.74
N ASP A 255 -6.36 8.85 -16.16
CA ASP A 255 -7.66 8.35 -16.62
C ASP A 255 -8.72 9.47 -16.69
N ALA A 256 -9.50 9.45 -17.77
CA ALA A 256 -10.54 10.42 -18.07
C ALA A 256 -10.09 11.90 -18.20
N TRP A 257 -8.76 12.15 -18.30
CA TRP A 257 -8.24 13.46 -18.68
C TRP A 257 -7.83 13.48 -20.14
N PHE A 258 -8.19 14.55 -20.83
CA PHE A 258 -7.96 14.71 -22.26
C PHE A 258 -7.20 16.00 -22.53
N PRO A 259 -6.13 15.97 -23.35
CA PRO A 259 -5.57 17.19 -23.90
C PRO A 259 -6.59 17.87 -24.81
N ALA A 260 -6.68 19.20 -24.71
CA ALA A 260 -7.53 20.00 -25.56
C ALA A 260 -6.83 21.31 -25.93
N VAL A 261 -7.23 21.91 -27.05
CA VAL A 261 -6.79 23.24 -27.46
C VAL A 261 -7.96 24.21 -27.44
N VAL A 262 -7.73 25.42 -26.95
CA VAL A 262 -8.74 26.49 -26.95
C VAL A 262 -8.82 27.08 -28.36
N LEU A 263 -9.96 26.88 -29.03
CA LEU A 263 -10.20 27.33 -30.41
C LEU A 263 -10.82 28.73 -30.45
N GLU A 264 -11.69 29.04 -29.47
CA GLU A 264 -12.38 30.34 -29.39
C GLU A 264 -12.66 30.70 -27.92
N VAL A 265 -12.62 31.97 -27.60
CA VAL A 265 -12.97 32.51 -26.27
C VAL A 265 -14.15 33.49 -26.44
N GLY A 266 -15.33 33.04 -26.02
CA GLY A 266 -16.54 33.84 -26.03
C GLY A 266 -16.75 34.57 -24.69
N GLU A 267 -17.88 35.32 -24.59
CA GLU A 267 -18.21 36.10 -23.40
C GLU A 267 -18.49 35.23 -22.17
N SER A 268 -19.04 34.03 -22.34
CA SER A 268 -19.44 33.12 -21.22
C SER A 268 -18.71 31.81 -21.19
N ALA A 269 -18.15 31.35 -22.32
CA ALA A 269 -17.50 30.03 -22.42
C ALA A 269 -16.34 30.08 -23.39
N ALA A 270 -15.42 29.11 -23.28
CA ALA A 270 -14.38 28.88 -24.27
C ALA A 270 -14.66 27.58 -25.05
N ARG A 271 -14.66 27.67 -26.39
CA ARG A 271 -14.74 26.51 -27.27
C ARG A 271 -13.39 25.80 -27.31
N ILE A 272 -13.42 24.48 -27.21
CA ILE A 272 -12.22 23.65 -27.18
C ILE A 272 -12.32 22.53 -28.24
N GLY A 273 -11.18 22.21 -28.84
CA GLY A 273 -10.99 20.99 -29.61
C GLY A 273 -10.28 19.93 -28.77
N ILE A 274 -10.84 18.74 -28.63
CA ILE A 274 -10.38 17.72 -27.68
C ILE A 274 -9.71 16.57 -28.44
N GLU A 275 -8.57 16.10 -27.95
CA GLU A 275 -7.84 14.95 -28.50
C GLU A 275 -8.70 13.68 -28.34
N GLY A 276 -8.88 12.94 -29.44
CA GLY A 276 -9.62 11.68 -29.45
C GLY A 276 -11.15 11.80 -29.35
N VAL A 277 -11.68 13.01 -29.25
CA VAL A 277 -13.13 13.28 -29.24
C VAL A 277 -13.50 13.99 -30.54
N ALA A 278 -14.50 13.47 -31.27
CA ALA A 278 -15.01 14.13 -32.46
C ALA A 278 -15.67 15.46 -32.07
N ASP A 279 -15.48 16.49 -32.89
CA ASP A 279 -16.24 17.74 -32.75
C ASP A 279 -17.69 17.48 -33.20
N ASP A 280 -18.66 17.97 -32.48
CA ASP A 280 -20.08 17.89 -32.83
C ASP A 280 -20.61 19.23 -33.33
N GLU A 281 -21.83 19.27 -33.85
CA GLU A 281 -22.44 20.50 -34.40
C GLU A 281 -22.54 21.62 -33.37
N ASP A 282 -22.69 21.25 -32.08
CA ASP A 282 -22.78 22.21 -30.95
C ASP A 282 -21.41 22.61 -30.40
N GLY A 283 -20.36 21.81 -30.67
CA GLY A 283 -18.98 21.97 -30.17
C GLY A 283 -18.84 21.64 -28.70
N HIS A 284 -17.58 21.66 -28.21
CA HIS A 284 -17.22 21.39 -26.83
C HIS A 284 -16.82 22.68 -26.11
N PHE A 285 -17.34 22.91 -24.90
CA PHE A 285 -17.15 24.18 -24.19
C PHE A 285 -16.72 23.97 -22.75
N ILE A 286 -15.89 24.92 -22.25
CA ILE A 286 -15.62 25.14 -20.84
C ILE A 286 -16.50 26.30 -20.39
N PRO A 287 -17.54 26.05 -19.57
CA PRO A 287 -18.45 27.09 -19.13
C PRO A 287 -17.84 27.99 -18.04
N ALA A 288 -18.41 29.18 -17.87
CA ALA A 288 -17.99 30.15 -16.87
C ALA A 288 -17.98 29.59 -15.44
N GLU A 289 -18.96 28.75 -15.08
CA GLU A 289 -19.06 28.16 -13.75
C GLU A 289 -17.86 27.29 -13.38
N ASP A 290 -17.21 26.66 -14.36
CA ASP A 290 -16.08 25.75 -14.12
C ASP A 290 -14.76 26.48 -13.79
N VAL A 291 -14.66 27.78 -14.03
CA VAL A 291 -13.42 28.55 -13.83
C VAL A 291 -13.43 29.37 -12.53
N THR A 292 -14.57 29.53 -11.87
CA THR A 292 -14.78 30.40 -10.70
C THR A 292 -13.98 30.00 -9.46
N TRP A 293 -13.41 28.81 -9.44
CA TRP A 293 -12.53 28.35 -8.36
C TRP A 293 -11.13 29.01 -8.42
N ALA A 294 -10.70 29.50 -9.59
CA ALA A 294 -9.31 29.80 -9.89
C ALA A 294 -9.01 31.29 -10.07
N ARG A 295 -7.73 31.63 -9.89
CA ARG A 295 -7.13 32.93 -10.11
C ARG A 295 -5.86 32.76 -10.91
N LYS A 296 -5.64 33.58 -11.90
CA LYS A 296 -4.38 33.61 -12.67
C LYS A 296 -3.31 34.36 -11.89
N ARG A 297 -2.08 33.85 -11.89
CA ARG A 297 -0.94 34.59 -11.34
C ARG A 297 -0.55 35.71 -12.31
N GLN A 298 -0.40 36.92 -11.81
CA GLN A 298 0.02 38.09 -12.58
C GLN A 298 1.53 38.14 -12.76
N ALA A 299 1.99 38.98 -13.67
CA ALA A 299 3.42 39.15 -13.95
C ALA A 299 4.24 39.59 -12.73
N ASP A 300 3.63 40.28 -11.76
CA ASP A 300 4.27 40.70 -10.51
C ASP A 300 4.30 39.58 -9.44
N GLY A 301 3.81 38.36 -9.81
CA GLY A 301 3.75 37.18 -8.92
C GLY A 301 2.54 37.13 -8.00
N LYS A 302 1.71 38.19 -7.93
CA LYS A 302 0.48 38.21 -7.11
C LYS A 302 -0.65 37.45 -7.80
N LEU A 303 -1.62 36.99 -6.98
CA LEU A 303 -2.85 36.43 -7.49
C LEU A 303 -3.81 37.52 -7.95
N GLY A 304 -4.30 37.38 -9.17
CA GLY A 304 -5.35 38.22 -9.72
C GLY A 304 -6.71 38.00 -9.05
N PRO A 305 -7.78 38.66 -9.53
CA PRO A 305 -9.14 38.40 -9.08
C PRO A 305 -9.57 36.95 -9.41
N LYS A 306 -10.61 36.45 -8.76
CA LYS A 306 -11.24 35.17 -9.15
C LYS A 306 -11.80 35.32 -10.56
N ALA A 307 -11.55 34.27 -11.37
CA ALA A 307 -12.12 34.18 -12.71
C ALA A 307 -13.65 34.17 -12.67
N LYS A 308 -14.28 34.86 -13.63
CA LYS A 308 -15.71 34.88 -13.82
C LYS A 308 -16.12 34.20 -15.10
N VAL A 309 -15.26 34.22 -16.10
CA VAL A 309 -15.46 33.63 -17.43
C VAL A 309 -14.19 32.86 -17.85
N ALA A 310 -14.32 31.95 -18.79
CA ALA A 310 -13.19 31.13 -19.24
C ALA A 310 -12.00 31.97 -19.75
N GLY A 311 -12.28 33.08 -20.44
CA GLY A 311 -11.26 34.01 -20.94
C GLY A 311 -10.40 34.70 -19.86
N ASP A 312 -10.82 34.67 -18.60
CA ASP A 312 -9.97 35.16 -17.49
C ASP A 312 -8.77 34.23 -17.23
N LEU A 313 -8.89 32.94 -17.60
CA LEU A 313 -7.89 31.91 -17.36
C LEU A 313 -7.15 31.44 -18.62
N VAL A 314 -7.85 31.37 -19.76
CA VAL A 314 -7.31 30.76 -21.00
C VAL A 314 -7.42 31.73 -22.17
N SER A 315 -6.57 31.53 -23.16
CA SER A 315 -6.50 32.28 -24.42
C SER A 315 -6.57 31.33 -25.61
N VAL A 316 -6.95 31.83 -26.78
CA VAL A 316 -6.98 31.05 -28.01
C VAL A 316 -5.60 30.49 -28.31
N GLY A 317 -5.54 29.20 -28.64
CA GLY A 317 -4.30 28.46 -28.86
C GLY A 317 -3.73 27.78 -27.59
N ASP A 318 -4.19 28.14 -26.38
CA ASP A 318 -3.72 27.45 -25.18
C ASP A 318 -4.07 25.97 -25.23
N VAL A 319 -3.08 25.14 -24.87
CA VAL A 319 -3.31 23.71 -24.65
C VAL A 319 -3.68 23.52 -23.17
N VAL A 320 -4.81 22.90 -22.95
CA VAL A 320 -5.38 22.64 -21.62
C VAL A 320 -5.65 21.16 -21.42
N LEU A 321 -5.81 20.75 -20.17
CA LEU A 321 -6.31 19.40 -19.82
C LEU A 321 -7.78 19.55 -19.37
N VAL A 322 -8.61 18.65 -19.85
CA VAL A 322 -10.06 18.65 -19.51
C VAL A 322 -10.52 17.27 -19.10
N ARG A 323 -11.61 17.24 -18.30
CA ARG A 323 -12.31 16.01 -17.91
C ARG A 323 -13.81 16.23 -18.07
N THR A 324 -14.55 15.18 -18.43
CA THR A 324 -16.00 15.18 -18.37
C THR A 324 -16.47 15.26 -16.93
N VAL A 325 -17.49 16.06 -16.67
CA VAL A 325 -18.30 16.02 -15.46
C VAL A 325 -19.65 15.46 -15.84
N THR A 326 -20.13 14.50 -15.08
CA THR A 326 -21.43 13.85 -15.28
C THR A 326 -22.41 14.27 -14.20
N ASN A 327 -23.69 14.20 -14.50
CA ASN A 327 -24.79 14.28 -13.54
C ASN A 327 -24.85 12.99 -12.69
N ASP A 328 -25.68 12.98 -11.66
CA ASP A 328 -25.88 11.82 -10.77
C ASP A 328 -26.41 10.58 -11.50
N ASP A 329 -27.11 10.77 -12.63
CA ASP A 329 -27.62 9.71 -13.51
C ASP A 329 -26.57 9.19 -14.53
N GLY A 330 -25.33 9.71 -14.49
CA GLY A 330 -24.24 9.35 -15.39
C GLY A 330 -24.26 10.07 -16.75
N THR A 331 -25.25 10.93 -17.04
CA THR A 331 -25.29 11.71 -18.26
C THR A 331 -24.24 12.81 -18.29
N PHE A 332 -23.74 13.15 -19.48
CA PHE A 332 -22.78 14.25 -19.64
C PHE A 332 -23.40 15.58 -19.14
N ASN A 333 -22.60 16.31 -18.36
CA ASN A 333 -22.96 17.64 -17.89
C ASN A 333 -22.12 18.71 -18.59
N ARG A 334 -20.79 18.65 -18.43
CA ARG A 334 -19.87 19.64 -19.00
C ARG A 334 -18.44 19.13 -19.07
N TRP A 335 -17.64 19.85 -19.83
CA TRP A 335 -16.17 19.75 -19.74
C TRP A 335 -15.63 20.65 -18.63
N SER A 336 -14.68 20.13 -17.88
CA SER A 336 -14.11 20.83 -16.74
C SER A 336 -12.60 20.93 -16.88
N LEU A 337 -12.06 22.14 -16.68
CA LEU A 337 -10.64 22.41 -16.70
C LEU A 337 -9.89 21.62 -15.62
N ARG A 338 -8.77 21.07 -16.02
CA ARG A 338 -7.84 20.37 -15.14
C ARG A 338 -6.43 20.91 -15.31
N GLN A 339 -5.61 20.71 -14.30
CA GLN A 339 -4.17 20.98 -14.35
C GLN A 339 -3.42 19.97 -13.50
N VAL A 340 -2.19 19.66 -13.87
CA VAL A 340 -1.32 18.84 -13.04
C VAL A 340 -1.07 19.58 -11.72
N PRO A 341 -1.32 18.96 -10.56
CA PRO A 341 -1.06 19.57 -9.27
C PRO A 341 0.43 19.90 -9.08
N GLU A 342 0.73 21.03 -8.47
CA GLU A 342 2.10 21.36 -8.06
C GLU A 342 2.52 20.57 -6.81
N VAL A 343 1.56 20.31 -5.92
CA VAL A 343 1.74 19.38 -4.80
C VAL A 343 1.88 17.97 -5.34
N GLN A 344 2.75 17.21 -4.72
CA GLN A 344 3.01 15.82 -5.09
C GLN A 344 2.75 14.90 -3.90
N GLY A 345 2.81 13.61 -4.14
CA GLY A 345 2.60 12.61 -3.10
C GLY A 345 3.01 11.23 -3.56
N ALA A 346 2.86 10.28 -2.67
CA ALA A 346 3.06 8.88 -2.95
C ALA A 346 2.05 8.03 -2.17
N PHE A 347 1.72 6.88 -2.72
CA PHE A 347 0.88 5.87 -2.11
C PHE A 347 1.46 4.48 -2.35
N MET A 348 1.41 3.63 -1.34
CA MET A 348 1.82 2.23 -1.44
C MET A 348 0.93 1.36 -0.57
N ALA A 349 0.59 0.18 -1.08
CA ALA A 349 -0.11 -0.85 -0.33
C ALA A 349 0.60 -2.21 -0.45
N MET A 350 0.61 -2.97 0.65
CA MET A 350 1.34 -4.22 0.76
C MET A 350 0.55 -5.24 1.61
N ASP A 351 0.65 -6.51 1.27
CA ASP A 351 0.21 -7.62 2.11
C ASP A 351 1.09 -7.75 3.34
N VAL A 352 0.48 -7.71 4.54
CA VAL A 352 1.20 -7.69 5.83
C VAL A 352 1.95 -8.98 6.12
N ASN A 353 1.52 -10.10 5.54
CA ASN A 353 2.08 -11.42 5.81
C ASN A 353 3.12 -11.86 4.78
N THR A 354 2.98 -11.44 3.53
CA THR A 354 3.86 -11.91 2.46
C THR A 354 4.88 -10.88 2.02
N GLY A 355 4.66 -9.61 2.32
CA GLY A 355 5.52 -8.53 1.82
C GLY A 355 5.24 -8.13 0.37
N ARG A 356 4.26 -8.75 -0.29
CA ARG A 356 3.90 -8.44 -1.67
C ARG A 356 3.36 -7.02 -1.77
N VAL A 357 4.03 -6.17 -2.50
CA VAL A 357 3.53 -4.83 -2.83
C VAL A 357 2.42 -4.99 -3.85
N LEU A 358 1.20 -4.60 -3.48
CA LEU A 358 -0.01 -4.79 -4.30
C LEU A 358 -0.29 -3.58 -5.18
N ALA A 359 0.11 -2.39 -4.73
CA ALA A 359 -0.02 -1.13 -5.46
C ALA A 359 1.08 -0.16 -5.05
N MET A 360 1.53 0.65 -6.01
CA MET A 360 2.53 1.69 -5.80
C MET A 360 2.32 2.84 -6.78
N GLN A 361 2.00 4.02 -6.26
CA GLN A 361 1.84 5.26 -7.03
C GLN A 361 2.82 6.30 -6.51
N GLY A 362 3.82 6.66 -7.30
CA GLY A 362 4.93 7.52 -6.89
C GLY A 362 4.77 9.01 -7.22
N GLY A 363 3.60 9.43 -7.68
CA GLY A 363 3.30 10.81 -8.06
C GLY A 363 1.95 10.93 -8.75
N PHE A 364 1.61 12.13 -9.21
CA PHE A 364 0.34 12.37 -9.92
C PHE A 364 0.30 11.69 -11.29
N SER A 365 1.33 11.89 -12.11
CA SER A 365 1.48 11.33 -13.44
C SER A 365 2.92 10.86 -13.66
N TYR A 366 3.08 9.63 -14.16
CA TYR A 366 4.39 9.07 -14.51
C TYR A 366 4.98 9.78 -15.74
N GLN A 367 4.13 10.17 -16.70
CA GLN A 367 4.56 10.90 -17.90
C GLN A 367 5.05 12.32 -17.59
N ASP A 368 4.46 12.96 -16.58
CA ASP A 368 4.91 14.29 -16.12
C ASP A 368 6.20 14.19 -15.30
N SER A 369 6.32 13.18 -14.43
CA SER A 369 7.50 12.97 -13.59
C SER A 369 7.72 11.49 -13.31
N VAL A 370 8.82 10.92 -13.82
CA VAL A 370 9.24 9.53 -13.57
C VAL A 370 9.80 9.33 -12.16
N PHE A 371 10.02 10.40 -11.39
CA PHE A 371 10.54 10.31 -10.04
C PHE A 371 9.56 9.63 -9.10
N ASN A 372 9.91 8.40 -8.65
CA ASN A 372 9.07 7.60 -7.77
C ASN A 372 9.23 8.03 -6.31
N ARG A 373 8.29 8.84 -5.82
CA ARG A 373 8.36 9.37 -4.46
C ARG A 373 8.12 8.32 -3.37
N THR A 374 7.63 7.14 -3.73
CA THR A 374 7.51 6.03 -2.78
C THR A 374 8.87 5.51 -2.33
N THR A 375 9.81 5.36 -3.26
CA THR A 375 11.12 4.71 -3.05
C THR A 375 12.30 5.67 -3.09
N GLN A 376 12.18 6.79 -3.82
CA GLN A 376 13.30 7.71 -4.08
C GLN A 376 13.24 9.01 -3.27
N ALA A 377 12.05 9.45 -2.82
CA ALA A 377 11.94 10.63 -1.97
C ALA A 377 12.18 10.27 -0.51
N THR A 378 13.19 10.86 0.10
CA THR A 378 13.38 10.84 1.56
C THR A 378 12.73 12.07 2.17
N ARG A 379 11.86 11.83 3.15
CA ARG A 379 11.06 12.86 3.83
C ARG A 379 10.95 12.57 5.32
N GLN A 380 10.74 13.62 6.09
CA GLN A 380 10.52 13.49 7.53
C GLN A 380 9.16 12.81 7.78
N PRO A 381 9.11 11.64 8.43
CA PRO A 381 7.83 10.97 8.74
C PRO A 381 7.02 11.71 9.81
N GLY A 382 7.63 12.61 10.56
CA GLY A 382 6.98 13.31 11.65
C GLY A 382 6.35 12.33 12.65
N SER A 383 5.16 12.66 13.13
CA SER A 383 4.46 11.83 14.15
C SER A 383 4.13 10.41 13.71
N SER A 384 4.25 10.05 12.43
CA SER A 384 4.10 8.64 12.00
C SER A 384 5.29 7.77 12.46
N PHE A 385 6.38 8.37 12.93
CA PHE A 385 7.50 7.65 13.56
C PHE A 385 7.21 7.23 15.02
N LYS A 386 6.32 7.92 15.72
CA LYS A 386 6.05 7.68 17.16
C LYS A 386 5.76 6.21 17.55
N PRO A 387 5.04 5.41 16.74
CA PRO A 387 4.82 4.00 17.06
C PRO A 387 6.08 3.21 17.40
N PHE A 388 7.23 3.54 16.79
CA PHE A 388 8.51 2.88 17.10
C PHE A 388 9.02 3.22 18.50
N VAL A 389 8.83 4.47 18.94
CA VAL A 389 9.16 4.90 20.32
C VAL A 389 8.27 4.18 21.33
N TYR A 390 6.97 4.11 21.04
CA TYR A 390 5.99 3.44 21.92
C TYR A 390 6.19 1.92 21.94
N ALA A 391 6.52 1.30 20.81
CA ALA A 391 6.87 -0.11 20.76
C ALA A 391 8.11 -0.43 21.59
N ALA A 392 9.15 0.39 21.48
CA ALA A 392 10.36 0.26 22.27
C ALA A 392 10.08 0.43 23.78
N ALA A 393 9.19 1.35 24.15
CA ALA A 393 8.77 1.55 25.53
C ALA A 393 8.02 0.33 26.09
N LEU A 394 7.06 -0.21 25.34
CA LEU A 394 6.30 -1.41 25.73
C LEU A 394 7.21 -2.63 25.90
N ASP A 395 8.23 -2.79 25.05
CA ASP A 395 9.24 -3.85 25.21
C ASP A 395 10.22 -3.57 26.36
N SER A 396 10.32 -2.32 26.80
CA SER A 396 11.13 -1.91 27.97
C SER A 396 10.34 -1.97 29.29
N GLY A 397 9.14 -2.56 29.30
CA GLY A 397 8.33 -2.78 30.49
C GLY A 397 7.24 -1.73 30.77
N PHE A 398 7.04 -0.78 29.86
CA PHE A 398 5.85 0.09 29.93
C PHE A 398 4.59 -0.69 29.55
N THR A 399 3.46 -0.21 30.06
CA THR A 399 2.14 -0.72 29.69
C THR A 399 1.32 0.38 29.01
N PRO A 400 0.25 0.05 28.28
CA PRO A 400 -0.64 1.06 27.73
C PRO A 400 -1.23 2.03 28.77
N ALA A 401 -1.30 1.60 30.04
CA ALA A 401 -1.79 2.38 31.16
C ALA A 401 -0.68 3.18 31.87
N THR A 402 0.58 3.02 31.52
CA THR A 402 1.69 3.77 32.12
C THR A 402 1.46 5.26 31.99
N ILE A 403 1.57 6.00 33.08
CA ILE A 403 1.35 7.45 33.12
C ILE A 403 2.62 8.17 32.70
N VAL A 404 2.50 9.05 31.70
CA VAL A 404 3.58 9.93 31.24
C VAL A 404 3.13 11.39 31.41
N VAL A 405 4.02 12.24 31.85
CA VAL A 405 3.70 13.66 32.08
C VAL A 405 3.67 14.41 30.75
N ASP A 406 2.56 15.06 30.42
CA ASP A 406 2.45 16.00 29.29
C ASP A 406 2.61 17.44 29.81
N ALA A 407 3.84 17.92 29.90
CA ALA A 407 4.23 19.23 30.40
C ALA A 407 5.38 19.81 29.57
N PRO A 408 5.67 21.11 29.63
CA PRO A 408 6.76 21.74 28.89
C PRO A 408 8.09 21.04 29.09
N ILE A 409 8.94 21.13 28.05
CA ILE A 409 10.31 20.63 28.03
C ILE A 409 11.19 21.76 27.50
N GLU A 410 12.34 21.97 28.18
CA GLU A 410 13.39 22.86 27.72
C GLU A 410 14.69 22.08 27.67
N ILE A 411 15.36 22.08 26.55
CA ILE A 411 16.60 21.32 26.32
C ILE A 411 17.63 22.24 25.71
N ASP A 412 18.77 22.41 26.39
CA ASP A 412 19.93 23.08 25.80
C ASP A 412 20.54 22.19 24.72
N THR A 413 20.65 22.73 23.51
CA THR A 413 21.29 22.06 22.38
C THR A 413 22.44 22.93 21.85
N PRO A 414 23.38 22.36 21.07
CA PRO A 414 24.41 23.15 20.41
C PRO A 414 23.89 24.29 19.50
N GLN A 415 22.61 24.17 19.07
CA GLN A 415 21.94 25.17 18.23
C GLN A 415 21.12 26.18 19.04
N GLY A 416 21.08 26.05 20.37
CA GLY A 416 20.33 26.89 21.29
C GLY A 416 19.25 26.10 22.05
N LEU A 417 18.45 26.81 22.84
CA LEU A 417 17.38 26.22 23.66
C LEU A 417 16.27 25.68 22.77
N TRP A 418 16.01 24.37 22.87
CA TRP A 418 14.91 23.69 22.17
C TRP A 418 13.71 23.54 23.11
N THR A 419 12.59 24.16 22.73
CA THR A 419 11.33 24.15 23.49
C THR A 419 10.21 23.53 22.65
N PRO A 420 10.15 22.18 22.52
CA PRO A 420 9.11 21.52 21.74
C PRO A 420 7.72 21.76 22.36
N LYS A 421 6.70 21.72 21.51
CA LYS A 421 5.29 21.91 21.89
C LYS A 421 4.41 20.80 21.31
N ASN A 422 3.29 20.54 21.96
CA ASN A 422 2.21 19.80 21.34
C ASN A 422 1.61 20.60 20.18
N ALA A 423 1.07 19.91 19.17
CA ALA A 423 0.40 20.57 18.04
C ALA A 423 -0.80 21.45 18.49
N SER A 424 -1.46 21.08 19.59
CA SER A 424 -2.51 21.89 20.22
C SER A 424 -2.03 23.13 20.93
N GLY A 425 -0.73 23.27 21.19
CA GLY A 425 -0.17 24.31 22.05
C GLY A 425 -0.52 24.16 23.54
N LYS A 426 -1.23 23.09 23.94
CA LYS A 426 -1.69 22.84 25.31
C LYS A 426 -0.89 21.72 25.98
N TYR A 427 -0.98 21.66 27.30
CA TYR A 427 -0.39 20.65 28.18
C TYR A 427 -1.49 19.97 28.97
N TYR A 428 -1.39 18.66 29.17
CA TYR A 428 -2.47 17.86 29.74
C TYR A 428 -2.10 17.13 31.03
N GLY A 429 -0.87 17.29 31.51
CA GLY A 429 -0.39 16.69 32.74
C GLY A 429 -0.21 15.17 32.66
N PRO A 430 -0.33 14.47 33.81
CA PRO A 430 -0.19 13.02 33.87
C PRO A 430 -1.26 12.33 32.97
N THR A 431 -0.80 11.62 31.95
CA THR A 431 -1.66 11.04 30.94
C THR A 431 -1.22 9.62 30.61
N PRO A 432 -2.13 8.63 30.43
CA PRO A 432 -1.77 7.28 30.04
C PRO A 432 -1.08 7.22 28.67
N LEU A 433 -0.14 6.29 28.52
CA LEU A 433 0.64 6.07 27.31
C LEU A 433 -0.28 5.93 26.08
N ARG A 434 -1.38 5.16 26.19
CA ARG A 434 -2.40 5.03 25.15
C ARG A 434 -2.91 6.37 24.64
N THR A 435 -3.36 7.24 25.54
CA THR A 435 -3.91 8.54 25.18
C THR A 435 -2.85 9.45 24.53
N GLY A 436 -1.59 9.29 24.93
CA GLY A 436 -0.47 9.99 24.32
C GLY A 436 -0.29 9.70 22.84
N ILE A 437 -0.37 8.44 22.42
CA ILE A 437 -0.27 8.09 20.99
C ILE A 437 -1.56 8.39 20.24
N GLU A 438 -2.74 8.15 20.84
CA GLU A 438 -4.04 8.45 20.22
C GLU A 438 -4.15 9.93 19.83
N GLN A 439 -3.74 10.82 20.74
CA GLN A 439 -3.74 12.28 20.55
C GLN A 439 -2.43 12.83 19.96
N SER A 440 -1.50 11.94 19.65
CA SER A 440 -0.20 12.32 19.05
C SER A 440 0.60 13.36 19.86
N ARG A 441 0.66 13.22 21.21
CA ARG A 441 1.34 14.15 22.12
C ARG A 441 2.85 14.13 21.91
N ASN A 442 3.44 15.28 21.61
CA ASN A 442 4.89 15.39 21.36
C ASN A 442 5.69 15.25 22.65
N LEU A 443 5.26 15.96 23.68
CA LEU A 443 6.01 16.06 24.92
C LEU A 443 6.06 14.72 25.68
N MET A 444 4.97 13.96 25.65
CA MET A 444 4.96 12.59 26.17
C MET A 444 5.93 11.69 25.39
N THR A 445 5.94 11.78 24.05
CA THR A 445 6.85 10.98 23.22
C THR A 445 8.32 11.26 23.52
N ILE A 446 8.68 12.53 23.72
CA ILE A 446 10.05 12.94 24.08
C ILE A 446 10.44 12.37 25.44
N ARG A 447 9.53 12.45 26.45
CA ARG A 447 9.79 11.89 27.78
C ARG A 447 9.98 10.39 27.76
N VAL A 448 9.12 9.68 27.03
CA VAL A 448 9.27 8.23 26.83
C VAL A 448 10.61 7.92 26.18
N ALA A 449 10.97 8.64 25.11
CA ALA A 449 12.25 8.41 24.41
C ALA A 449 13.47 8.72 25.28
N GLN A 450 13.39 9.74 26.13
CA GLN A 450 14.43 10.07 27.10
C GLN A 450 14.57 8.96 28.15
N GLU A 451 13.45 8.48 28.68
CA GLU A 451 13.42 7.45 29.73
C GLU A 451 14.03 6.12 29.27
N ILE A 452 13.64 5.65 28.08
CA ILE A 452 14.16 4.38 27.54
C ILE A 452 15.53 4.53 26.83
N GLY A 453 15.95 5.77 26.61
CA GLY A 453 17.17 6.12 25.89
C GLY A 453 17.04 6.10 24.38
N MET A 454 17.56 7.13 23.71
CA MET A 454 17.49 7.26 22.23
C MET A 454 18.26 6.17 21.48
N GLN A 455 19.24 5.50 22.10
CA GLN A 455 19.92 4.33 21.54
C GLN A 455 18.95 3.15 21.38
N THR A 456 18.08 2.95 22.36
CA THR A 456 17.03 1.92 22.30
C THR A 456 16.04 2.21 21.16
N VAL A 457 15.61 3.47 21.04
CA VAL A 457 14.72 3.92 19.94
C VAL A 457 15.39 3.73 18.58
N ALA A 458 16.67 4.13 18.46
CA ALA A 458 17.44 3.98 17.22
C ALA A 458 17.58 2.50 16.83
N GLY A 459 17.98 1.66 17.78
CA GLY A 459 18.08 0.20 17.53
C GLY A 459 16.76 -0.43 17.13
N TYR A 460 15.63 0.08 17.65
CA TYR A 460 14.30 -0.36 17.24
C TYR A 460 14.01 0.04 15.79
N ALA A 461 14.23 1.31 15.44
CA ALA A 461 13.98 1.82 14.08
C ALA A 461 14.88 1.15 13.02
N GLU A 462 16.14 0.88 13.35
CA GLU A 462 17.10 0.16 12.51
C GLU A 462 16.67 -1.31 12.31
N ARG A 463 16.28 -1.99 13.39
CA ARG A 463 15.78 -3.36 13.35
C ARG A 463 14.52 -3.50 12.49
N PHE A 464 13.65 -2.48 12.45
CA PHE A 464 12.48 -2.44 11.58
C PHE A 464 12.78 -1.99 10.15
N GLY A 465 14.02 -1.64 9.84
CA GLY A 465 14.43 -1.20 8.52
C GLY A 465 13.95 0.20 8.12
N VAL A 466 13.48 1.01 9.09
CA VAL A 466 13.09 2.40 8.85
C VAL A 466 14.29 3.24 8.46
N TYR A 467 15.42 2.99 9.13
CA TYR A 467 16.72 3.60 8.86
C TYR A 467 17.80 2.53 8.80
N ASP A 468 18.81 2.74 7.96
CA ASP A 468 20.02 1.93 7.99
C ASP A 468 20.88 2.30 9.22
N ARG A 469 20.83 3.58 9.61
CA ARG A 469 21.40 4.11 10.84
C ARG A 469 20.61 5.33 11.30
N MET A 470 20.22 5.36 12.56
CA MET A 470 19.50 6.47 13.15
C MET A 470 20.38 7.26 14.12
N GLY A 471 20.38 8.59 13.99
CA GLY A 471 21.04 9.46 14.97
C GLY A 471 20.28 9.48 16.30
N PRO A 472 20.96 9.30 17.46
CA PRO A 472 20.31 9.22 18.77
C PRO A 472 19.96 10.62 19.35
N PHE A 473 19.35 11.47 18.52
CA PHE A 473 18.90 12.80 18.91
C PHE A 473 17.43 12.77 19.32
N LEU A 474 17.05 13.44 20.41
CA LEU A 474 15.65 13.46 20.88
C LEU A 474 14.65 13.96 19.84
N ALA A 475 15.03 14.90 18.99
CA ALA A 475 14.17 15.35 17.88
C ALA A 475 13.75 14.20 16.94
N ASN A 476 14.59 13.18 16.81
CA ASN A 476 14.30 12.01 15.97
C ASN A 476 13.18 11.14 16.56
N SER A 477 12.89 11.22 17.86
CA SER A 477 11.71 10.57 18.46
C SER A 477 10.40 11.10 17.89
N LEU A 478 10.40 12.30 17.34
CA LEU A 478 9.28 12.93 16.66
C LEU A 478 9.33 12.76 15.13
N GLY A 479 10.26 11.95 14.60
CA GLY A 479 10.40 11.70 13.17
C GLY A 479 11.09 12.83 12.40
N ALA A 480 12.10 13.46 12.99
CA ALA A 480 12.89 14.52 12.33
C ALA A 480 13.87 13.98 11.28
N GLN A 481 14.35 12.74 11.41
CA GLN A 481 15.21 12.11 10.41
C GLN A 481 14.38 11.61 9.23
N GLU A 482 14.88 11.82 8.02
CA GLU A 482 14.17 11.48 6.79
C GLU A 482 14.24 9.99 6.46
N THR A 483 13.17 9.48 5.86
CA THR A 483 13.05 8.10 5.34
C THR A 483 12.08 8.07 4.15
N THR A 484 11.92 6.90 3.53
CA THR A 484 10.98 6.72 2.40
C THR A 484 9.64 6.15 2.85
N LEU A 485 8.59 6.41 2.07
CA LEU A 485 7.29 5.78 2.30
C LEU A 485 7.39 4.25 2.23
N PHE A 486 8.19 3.73 1.32
CA PHE A 486 8.44 2.29 1.16
C PHE A 486 8.94 1.63 2.47
N LYS A 487 9.96 2.21 3.10
CA LYS A 487 10.50 1.72 4.38
C LYS A 487 9.48 1.81 5.51
N MET A 488 8.72 2.90 5.57
CA MET A 488 7.71 3.10 6.60
C MET A 488 6.54 2.11 6.48
N VAL A 489 6.01 1.87 5.27
CA VAL A 489 4.94 0.90 5.05
C VAL A 489 5.41 -0.51 5.39
N ALA A 490 6.61 -0.90 4.98
CA ALA A 490 7.21 -2.19 5.34
C ALA A 490 7.33 -2.37 6.87
N ALA A 491 7.77 -1.35 7.57
CA ALA A 491 7.89 -1.39 9.04
C ALA A 491 6.53 -1.52 9.75
N TYR A 492 5.50 -0.83 9.26
CA TYR A 492 4.14 -0.95 9.81
C TYR A 492 3.51 -2.32 9.54
N ALA A 493 3.86 -3.00 8.46
CA ALA A 493 3.44 -4.38 8.22
C ALA A 493 3.89 -5.31 9.35
N MET A 494 5.07 -5.05 9.94
CA MET A 494 5.60 -5.84 11.05
C MET A 494 4.82 -5.59 12.37
N PHE A 495 4.17 -4.44 12.54
CA PHE A 495 3.20 -4.27 13.63
C PHE A 495 1.93 -5.09 13.38
N ALA A 496 1.42 -5.05 12.14
CA ALA A 496 0.18 -5.71 11.75
C ALA A 496 0.24 -7.24 11.83
N ASN A 497 1.39 -7.85 11.51
CA ASN A 497 1.59 -9.29 11.48
C ASN A 497 2.05 -9.90 12.81
N GLY A 498 2.04 -9.11 13.90
CA GLY A 498 2.41 -9.58 15.23
C GLY A 498 3.92 -9.57 15.51
N GLY A 499 4.71 -8.78 14.81
CA GLY A 499 6.12 -8.54 15.09
C GLY A 499 7.10 -9.45 14.33
N GLU A 500 6.70 -10.02 13.22
CA GLU A 500 7.58 -10.80 12.35
C GLU A 500 8.16 -9.93 11.23
N ARG A 501 9.45 -10.12 10.93
CA ARG A 501 10.08 -9.44 9.79
C ARG A 501 9.39 -9.81 8.49
N VAL A 502 9.08 -8.82 7.69
CA VAL A 502 8.57 -8.98 6.34
C VAL A 502 9.30 -8.04 5.40
N GLU A 503 9.82 -8.57 4.32
CA GLU A 503 10.54 -7.78 3.31
C GLU A 503 9.59 -7.43 2.16
N PRO A 504 9.48 -6.15 1.80
CA PRO A 504 8.64 -5.75 0.68
C PRO A 504 9.22 -6.23 -0.64
N THR A 505 8.38 -6.77 -1.50
CA THR A 505 8.77 -7.20 -2.84
C THR A 505 7.77 -6.74 -3.90
N LEU A 506 8.29 -6.35 -5.06
CA LEU A 506 7.51 -6.07 -6.26
C LEU A 506 7.46 -7.28 -7.21
N VAL A 507 8.24 -8.32 -6.90
CA VAL A 507 8.41 -9.48 -7.78
C VAL A 507 8.25 -10.77 -6.98
N ASP A 508 7.33 -11.60 -7.41
CA ASP A 508 7.13 -12.95 -6.85
C ASP A 508 8.21 -13.92 -7.33
N ARG A 509 8.51 -13.86 -8.61
CA ARG A 509 9.38 -14.85 -9.26
C ARG A 509 10.02 -14.29 -10.53
N VAL A 510 11.26 -14.68 -10.77
CA VAL A 510 11.97 -14.46 -12.04
C VAL A 510 12.38 -15.80 -12.60
N GLN A 511 12.14 -16.00 -13.89
CA GLN A 511 12.56 -17.20 -14.62
C GLN A 511 13.41 -16.78 -15.80
N ASP A 512 14.41 -17.63 -16.13
CA ASP A 512 15.23 -17.44 -17.30
C ASP A 512 14.48 -17.83 -18.60
N ARG A 513 15.11 -17.63 -19.75
CA ARG A 513 14.57 -17.98 -21.08
C ARG A 513 14.22 -19.45 -21.25
N PHE A 514 14.69 -20.32 -20.39
CA PHE A 514 14.42 -21.76 -20.39
C PHE A 514 13.30 -22.15 -19.43
N GLY A 515 12.70 -21.18 -18.72
CA GLY A 515 11.65 -21.40 -17.72
C GLY A 515 12.17 -21.86 -16.35
N LYS A 516 13.50 -21.86 -16.14
CA LYS A 516 14.07 -22.17 -14.84
C LYS A 516 13.89 -20.97 -13.90
N THR A 517 13.32 -21.20 -12.73
CA THR A 517 13.23 -20.19 -11.67
C THR A 517 14.60 -19.85 -11.14
N ILE A 518 15.02 -18.60 -11.28
CA ILE A 518 16.29 -18.04 -10.80
C ILE A 518 16.12 -17.15 -9.58
N TYR A 519 14.90 -16.65 -9.33
CA TYR A 519 14.53 -15.94 -8.12
C TYR A 519 13.09 -16.28 -7.73
N ARG A 520 12.86 -16.46 -6.42
CA ARG A 520 11.54 -16.63 -5.82
C ARG A 520 11.52 -15.92 -4.47
N HIS A 521 10.54 -15.08 -4.26
CA HIS A 521 10.39 -14.34 -3.00
C HIS A 521 9.93 -15.24 -1.86
N ASP A 522 8.88 -16.05 -2.08
CA ASP A 522 8.33 -16.93 -1.06
C ASP A 522 9.22 -18.16 -0.88
N GLN A 523 9.95 -18.19 0.25
CA GLN A 523 10.85 -19.26 0.63
C GLN A 523 10.33 -20.08 1.82
N ARG A 524 9.03 -19.94 2.16
CA ARG A 524 8.42 -20.66 3.26
C ARG A 524 8.55 -22.17 3.05
N VAL A 525 8.91 -22.87 4.10
CA VAL A 525 9.05 -24.32 4.13
C VAL A 525 7.89 -24.90 4.93
N CYS A 526 7.22 -25.88 4.37
CA CYS A 526 6.17 -26.60 5.07
C CYS A 526 6.72 -27.97 5.51
N GLU A 527 7.20 -28.08 6.73
CA GLU A 527 7.74 -29.34 7.27
C GLU A 527 6.66 -30.39 7.47
N THR A 528 5.49 -29.97 7.95
CA THR A 528 4.37 -30.86 8.24
C THR A 528 3.46 -31.16 7.04
N CYS A 529 3.70 -30.51 5.88
CA CYS A 529 2.92 -30.78 4.67
C CYS A 529 3.06 -32.23 4.17
N ALA A 530 4.20 -32.85 4.46
CA ALA A 530 4.50 -34.22 4.07
C ALA A 530 4.31 -35.25 5.21
N ASP A 531 3.85 -34.83 6.39
CA ASP A 531 3.65 -35.72 7.52
C ASP A 531 2.34 -36.50 7.36
N PRO A 532 2.42 -37.84 7.12
CA PRO A 532 1.23 -38.66 6.97
C PRO A 532 0.48 -38.90 8.29
N THR A 533 1.06 -38.51 9.42
CA THR A 533 0.49 -38.74 10.77
C THR A 533 -0.31 -37.55 11.27
N LEU A 534 -0.40 -36.44 10.52
CA LEU A 534 -1.18 -35.29 10.91
C LEU A 534 -2.68 -35.69 10.99
N PRO A 535 -3.33 -35.45 12.14
CA PRO A 535 -4.75 -35.78 12.32
C PRO A 535 -5.65 -35.05 11.31
N ALA A 536 -6.71 -35.72 10.88
CA ALA A 536 -7.72 -35.08 10.03
C ALA A 536 -8.28 -33.83 10.70
N GLY A 537 -8.33 -32.72 9.98
CA GLY A 537 -8.79 -31.42 10.49
C GLY A 537 -7.71 -30.57 11.16
N GLN A 538 -6.50 -31.07 11.36
CA GLN A 538 -5.37 -30.27 11.80
C GLN A 538 -4.67 -29.63 10.59
N GLY A 539 -4.62 -28.30 10.55
CA GLY A 539 -3.94 -27.56 9.50
C GLY A 539 -2.42 -27.83 9.50
N VAL A 540 -1.81 -27.75 8.32
CA VAL A 540 -0.35 -27.81 8.19
C VAL A 540 0.32 -26.62 8.86
N THR A 541 1.45 -26.85 9.53
CA THR A 541 2.28 -25.78 10.06
C THR A 541 3.25 -25.33 8.96
N ILE A 542 3.09 -24.10 8.52
CA ILE A 542 4.04 -23.48 7.60
C ILE A 542 5.04 -22.72 8.46
N ASP A 543 6.27 -23.18 8.46
CA ASP A 543 7.36 -22.45 9.10
C ASP A 543 7.77 -21.29 8.21
N THR A 544 7.63 -20.09 8.73
CA THR A 544 7.97 -18.88 8.00
C THR A 544 9.47 -18.58 8.00
N ASN A 545 10.25 -19.21 8.86
CA ASN A 545 11.67 -18.89 9.10
C ASN A 545 11.93 -17.39 9.31
N ARG A 546 10.89 -16.64 9.71
CA ARG A 546 10.98 -15.20 9.85
C ARG A 546 11.56 -14.83 11.19
N GLU A 547 12.49 -13.88 11.16
CA GLU A 547 13.01 -13.25 12.36
C GLU A 547 11.88 -12.50 13.08
N ARG A 548 11.73 -12.74 14.37
CA ARG A 548 10.86 -11.94 15.20
C ARG A 548 11.59 -10.65 15.62
N VAL A 549 11.08 -9.51 15.14
CA VAL A 549 11.65 -8.19 15.41
C VAL A 549 11.05 -7.52 16.62
N MET A 550 9.88 -7.99 17.08
CA MET A 550 9.16 -7.46 18.25
C MET A 550 8.36 -8.58 18.90
N ASN A 551 8.15 -8.48 20.22
CA ASN A 551 7.27 -9.41 20.94
C ASN A 551 5.82 -9.30 20.42
N ALA A 552 5.14 -10.43 20.28
CA ALA A 552 3.77 -10.46 19.74
C ALA A 552 2.76 -9.69 20.62
N ILE A 553 2.95 -9.71 21.94
CA ILE A 553 2.11 -8.96 22.87
C ILE A 553 2.34 -7.46 22.69
N THR A 554 3.58 -7.02 22.55
CA THR A 554 3.92 -5.62 22.23
C THR A 554 3.27 -5.17 20.93
N ALA A 555 3.34 -6.00 19.87
CA ALA A 555 2.68 -5.72 18.59
C ALA A 555 1.17 -5.54 18.75
N TYR A 556 0.54 -6.41 19.55
CA TYR A 556 -0.90 -6.33 19.81
C TYR A 556 -1.28 -5.12 20.66
N GLN A 557 -0.54 -4.83 21.74
CA GLN A 557 -0.74 -3.64 22.57
C GLN A 557 -0.62 -2.37 21.74
N LEU A 558 0.43 -2.26 20.94
CA LEU A 558 0.63 -1.12 20.03
C LEU A 558 -0.52 -1.01 19.00
N THR A 559 -0.91 -2.12 18.38
CA THR A 559 -2.03 -2.17 17.43
C THR A 559 -3.32 -1.70 18.07
N SER A 560 -3.64 -2.18 19.29
CA SER A 560 -4.80 -1.73 20.06
C SER A 560 -4.77 -0.23 20.34
N MET A 561 -3.62 0.32 20.73
CA MET A 561 -3.47 1.77 20.92
C MET A 561 -3.62 2.54 19.60
N MET A 562 -3.09 2.01 18.48
CA MET A 562 -3.23 2.64 17.17
C MET A 562 -4.65 2.50 16.56
N GLN A 563 -5.45 1.50 16.95
CA GLN A 563 -6.89 1.52 16.69
C GLN A 563 -7.56 2.73 17.38
N GLY A 564 -7.13 3.08 18.58
CA GLY A 564 -7.59 4.29 19.26
C GLY A 564 -7.30 5.59 18.50
N VAL A 565 -6.18 5.67 17.76
CA VAL A 565 -5.90 6.80 16.85
C VAL A 565 -6.99 6.97 15.80
N VAL A 566 -7.52 5.86 15.27
CA VAL A 566 -8.58 5.85 14.26
C VAL A 566 -9.95 6.07 14.90
N GLN A 567 -10.20 5.48 16.05
CA GLN A 567 -11.52 5.56 16.71
C GLN A 567 -11.79 6.91 17.37
N ARG A 568 -10.78 7.52 18.00
CA ARG A 568 -10.91 8.67 18.90
C ARG A 568 -9.84 9.76 18.71
N GLY A 569 -8.80 9.44 17.93
CA GLY A 569 -7.61 10.27 17.81
C GLY A 569 -7.54 11.07 16.51
N SER A 570 -6.31 11.29 16.04
CA SER A 570 -5.99 12.15 14.92
C SER A 570 -6.48 11.65 13.55
N ALA A 571 -6.95 10.40 13.45
CA ALA A 571 -7.52 9.80 12.25
C ALA A 571 -9.00 9.42 12.39
N SER A 572 -9.74 10.01 13.34
CA SER A 572 -11.14 9.67 13.66
C SER A 572 -12.16 9.94 12.54
N ARG A 573 -11.74 10.54 11.44
CA ARG A 573 -12.55 10.69 10.22
C ARG A 573 -12.65 9.42 9.38
N LEU A 574 -11.74 8.46 9.62
CA LEU A 574 -11.72 7.20 8.89
C LEU A 574 -12.95 6.36 9.30
N ASN A 575 -13.70 5.90 8.31
CA ASN A 575 -14.86 5.04 8.50
C ASN A 575 -14.82 3.87 7.53
N LEU A 576 -14.37 2.72 8.01
CA LEU A 576 -14.26 1.48 7.22
C LEU A 576 -14.93 0.32 7.96
N PRO A 577 -15.46 -0.68 7.25
CA PRO A 577 -16.24 -1.77 7.84
C PRO A 577 -15.40 -2.82 8.59
N VAL A 578 -14.08 -2.65 8.66
CA VAL A 578 -13.14 -3.54 9.35
C VAL A 578 -12.27 -2.75 10.33
N PRO A 579 -11.75 -3.40 11.39
CA PRO A 579 -10.81 -2.76 12.29
C PRO A 579 -9.56 -2.25 11.58
N ILE A 580 -9.24 -0.98 11.80
CA ILE A 580 -8.03 -0.34 11.27
C ILE A 580 -7.21 0.21 12.44
N ALA A 581 -5.91 -0.02 12.39
CA ALA A 581 -4.93 0.65 13.21
C ALA A 581 -4.05 1.55 12.32
N GLY A 582 -3.59 2.68 12.83
CA GLY A 582 -2.75 3.56 12.02
C GLY A 582 -2.27 4.80 12.77
N LYS A 583 -1.44 5.58 12.09
CA LYS A 583 -0.87 6.81 12.66
C LYS A 583 -0.73 7.90 11.62
N THR A 584 -1.18 9.10 11.96
CA THR A 584 -0.96 10.32 11.18
C THR A 584 0.44 10.87 11.43
N GLY A 585 1.05 11.43 10.40
CA GLY A 585 2.27 12.23 10.47
C GLY A 585 2.02 13.64 9.96
N THR A 586 2.61 14.62 10.60
CA THR A 586 2.66 16.01 10.15
C THR A 586 3.98 16.57 10.63
N THR A 587 4.75 17.14 9.72
CA THR A 587 6.03 17.78 10.03
C THR A 587 5.81 19.22 10.49
N ASN A 588 6.87 19.84 11.04
CA ASN A 588 6.83 21.26 11.38
C ASN A 588 6.44 22.08 10.16
N ASP A 589 5.64 23.12 10.38
CA ASP A 589 5.06 23.99 9.35
C ASP A 589 4.21 23.25 8.31
N ALA A 590 3.76 22.02 8.61
CA ALA A 590 2.99 21.18 7.71
C ALA A 590 3.61 21.09 6.29
N LYS A 591 4.92 20.84 6.19
CA LYS A 591 5.62 20.68 4.91
C LYS A 591 5.32 19.35 4.27
N ASP A 592 5.20 18.31 5.11
CA ASP A 592 4.89 16.95 4.72
C ASP A 592 3.79 16.39 5.64
N VAL A 593 2.82 15.72 5.05
CA VAL A 593 1.77 15.03 5.78
C VAL A 593 1.72 13.57 5.39
N TRP A 594 1.44 12.71 6.38
CA TRP A 594 1.48 11.26 6.27
C TRP A 594 0.27 10.62 6.93
N PHE A 595 -0.15 9.50 6.40
CA PHE A 595 -0.94 8.51 7.12
C PHE A 595 -0.49 7.12 6.71
N ILE A 596 -0.21 6.28 7.69
CA ILE A 596 0.05 4.86 7.48
C ILE A 596 -0.89 4.09 8.38
N GLY A 597 -1.66 3.20 7.77
CA GLY A 597 -2.64 2.39 8.46
C GLY A 597 -2.68 0.97 7.93
N TYR A 598 -3.28 0.08 8.70
CA TYR A 598 -3.40 -1.32 8.33
C TYR A 598 -4.65 -1.97 8.91
N SER A 599 -5.17 -2.95 8.16
CA SER A 599 -6.07 -4.00 8.62
C SER A 599 -5.25 -5.24 9.02
N SER A 600 -5.91 -6.33 9.37
CA SER A 600 -5.22 -7.61 9.60
C SER A 600 -4.52 -8.18 8.36
N ASN A 601 -4.83 -7.71 7.15
CA ASN A 601 -4.35 -8.29 5.89
C ASN A 601 -3.52 -7.34 5.05
N ILE A 602 -3.82 -6.05 5.06
CA ILE A 602 -3.18 -5.04 4.20
C ILE A 602 -2.70 -3.86 5.03
N VAL A 603 -1.49 -3.41 4.75
CA VAL A 603 -0.95 -2.12 5.17
C VAL A 603 -0.90 -1.19 3.98
N ALA A 604 -1.29 0.07 4.17
CA ALA A 604 -1.14 1.10 3.15
C ALA A 604 -0.65 2.42 3.77
N GLY A 605 0.08 3.19 2.96
CA GLY A 605 0.63 4.48 3.36
C GLY A 605 0.44 5.54 2.30
N CYS A 606 0.14 6.74 2.74
CA CYS A 606 0.04 7.96 1.95
C CYS A 606 1.01 9.00 2.49
N TYR A 607 1.65 9.71 1.57
CA TYR A 607 2.47 10.88 1.79
C TYR A 607 2.06 11.98 0.81
N ILE A 608 1.95 13.22 1.28
CA ILE A 608 1.70 14.40 0.46
C ILE A 608 2.62 15.54 0.90
N GLY A 609 3.25 16.20 -0.07
CA GLY A 609 4.15 17.33 0.14
C GLY A 609 4.62 17.92 -1.20
N PHE A 610 5.28 19.07 -1.16
CA PHE A 610 5.92 19.63 -2.34
C PHE A 610 7.33 19.05 -2.53
N ASP A 611 7.76 18.84 -3.76
CA ASP A 611 9.13 18.35 -4.06
C ASP A 611 10.21 19.26 -3.47
N GLN A 612 9.99 20.58 -3.55
CA GLN A 612 10.74 21.56 -2.77
C GLN A 612 9.95 21.87 -1.49
N PRO A 613 10.44 21.45 -0.29
CA PRO A 613 9.68 21.54 0.94
C PRO A 613 9.21 22.95 1.28
N ARG A 614 7.91 23.15 1.29
CA ARG A 614 7.24 24.38 1.75
C ARG A 614 5.92 24.00 2.43
N THR A 615 5.36 24.91 3.19
CA THR A 615 4.12 24.66 3.94
C THR A 615 2.95 24.32 3.00
N LEU A 616 2.18 23.35 3.41
CA LEU A 616 0.88 22.99 2.80
C LEU A 616 -0.27 23.85 3.33
N GLY A 617 -0.02 24.69 4.33
CA GLY A 617 -1.00 25.55 4.98
C GLY A 617 -1.45 25.06 6.35
N GLU A 618 -2.07 25.96 7.13
CA GLU A 618 -2.42 25.73 8.54
C GLU A 618 -3.41 24.59 8.77
N SER A 619 -4.26 24.29 7.79
CA SER A 619 -5.25 23.20 7.86
C SER A 619 -4.75 21.86 7.32
N ALA A 620 -3.49 21.78 6.89
CA ALA A 620 -2.92 20.59 6.30
C ALA A 620 -2.36 19.65 7.39
N PHE A 621 -3.04 18.55 7.61
CA PHE A 621 -2.64 17.48 8.52
C PHE A 621 -2.75 16.12 7.83
N GLY A 622 -2.06 15.11 8.34
CA GLY A 622 -2.21 13.75 7.85
C GLY A 622 -3.66 13.27 7.88
N GLY A 623 -4.42 13.66 8.91
CA GLY A 623 -5.84 13.36 9.05
C GLY A 623 -6.76 14.06 8.04
N THR A 624 -6.34 15.21 7.46
CA THR A 624 -7.15 15.96 6.50
C THR A 624 -6.82 15.66 5.05
N LEU A 625 -5.56 15.30 4.74
CA LEU A 625 -5.12 15.09 3.36
C LEU A 625 -4.85 13.61 3.04
N CYS A 626 -4.16 12.86 3.89
CA CYS A 626 -3.79 11.46 3.62
C CYS A 626 -4.86 10.44 4.06
N VAL A 627 -5.60 10.69 5.16
CA VAL A 627 -6.66 9.78 5.61
C VAL A 627 -7.75 9.58 4.56
N PRO A 628 -8.26 10.62 3.84
CA PRO A 628 -9.22 10.41 2.77
C PRO A 628 -8.67 9.56 1.62
N VAL A 629 -7.41 9.77 1.22
CA VAL A 629 -6.75 8.95 0.17
C VAL A 629 -6.66 7.49 0.60
N PHE A 630 -6.27 7.25 1.86
CA PHE A 630 -6.23 5.90 2.43
C PHE A 630 -7.62 5.25 2.46
N GLN A 631 -8.66 5.99 2.86
CA GLN A 631 -10.03 5.49 2.90
C GLN A 631 -10.52 5.07 1.52
N ASP A 632 -10.42 5.97 0.52
CA ASP A 632 -10.85 5.70 -0.86
C ASP A 632 -10.20 4.40 -1.40
N PHE A 633 -8.91 4.21 -1.16
CA PHE A 633 -8.21 2.99 -1.56
C PHE A 633 -8.67 1.75 -0.77
N MET A 634 -8.79 1.86 0.55
CA MET A 634 -9.09 0.71 1.40
C MET A 634 -10.52 0.20 1.23
N GLU A 635 -11.44 1.03 0.79
CA GLU A 635 -12.81 0.61 0.45
C GLU A 635 -12.82 -0.46 -0.64
N ASP A 636 -11.94 -0.38 -1.62
CA ASP A 636 -11.79 -1.40 -2.66
C ASP A 636 -10.89 -2.57 -2.21
N ALA A 637 -9.80 -2.28 -1.51
CA ALA A 637 -8.89 -3.30 -1.02
C ALA A 637 -9.58 -4.30 -0.06
N ILE A 638 -10.43 -3.81 0.84
CA ILE A 638 -11.18 -4.65 1.79
C ILE A 638 -12.18 -5.57 1.08
N LYS A 639 -12.83 -5.13 0.00
CA LYS A 639 -13.73 -5.97 -0.78
C LYS A 639 -13.04 -7.22 -1.32
N LYS A 640 -11.77 -7.10 -1.70
CA LYS A 640 -10.98 -8.17 -2.33
C LYS A 640 -10.20 -9.00 -1.33
N TYR A 641 -9.55 -8.36 -0.38
CA TYR A 641 -8.63 -9.00 0.56
C TYR A 641 -9.24 -9.21 1.94
N GLY A 642 -10.44 -8.68 2.18
CA GLY A 642 -11.10 -8.75 3.46
C GLY A 642 -10.37 -7.99 4.56
N GLY A 643 -10.62 -8.40 5.77
CA GLY A 643 -10.06 -7.88 7.01
C GLY A 643 -10.92 -8.39 8.17
N GLY A 644 -10.32 -8.57 9.31
CA GLY A 644 -11.00 -9.04 10.51
C GLY A 644 -10.31 -8.48 11.76
N ASP A 645 -10.70 -9.00 12.92
CA ASP A 645 -10.08 -8.63 14.17
C ASP A 645 -8.59 -8.99 14.17
N PHE A 646 -7.80 -8.16 14.82
CA PHE A 646 -6.39 -8.45 15.01
C PHE A 646 -6.23 -9.63 15.97
N LYS A 647 -5.34 -10.55 15.62
CA LYS A 647 -5.11 -11.77 16.39
C LYS A 647 -4.52 -11.46 17.75
N VAL A 648 -5.22 -11.87 18.81
CA VAL A 648 -4.73 -11.76 20.19
C VAL A 648 -3.67 -12.84 20.43
N PRO A 649 -2.44 -12.47 20.81
CA PRO A 649 -1.40 -13.45 21.13
C PRO A 649 -1.67 -14.09 22.51
N PRO A 650 -1.18 -15.30 22.78
CA PRO A 650 -1.23 -15.89 24.12
C PRO A 650 -0.26 -15.21 25.10
N GLY A 651 -0.42 -15.42 26.40
CA GLY A 651 0.48 -14.93 27.44
C GLY A 651 0.11 -13.58 28.01
N GLY A 652 -1.16 -13.20 27.90
CA GLY A 652 -1.71 -11.98 28.49
C GLY A 652 -3.19 -12.09 28.82
N TYR A 653 -3.74 -11.04 29.38
CA TYR A 653 -5.13 -10.95 29.78
C TYR A 653 -5.70 -9.56 29.50
N PHE A 654 -7.01 -9.46 29.32
CA PHE A 654 -7.72 -8.19 29.18
C PHE A 654 -8.14 -7.64 30.51
N ARG A 655 -8.00 -6.31 30.68
CA ARG A 655 -8.54 -5.57 31.81
C ARG A 655 -9.09 -4.22 31.36
N LYS A 656 -10.24 -3.85 31.89
CA LYS A 656 -10.82 -2.54 31.66
C LYS A 656 -10.07 -1.49 32.50
N ILE A 657 -9.74 -0.39 31.85
CA ILE A 657 -9.13 0.79 32.45
C ILE A 657 -9.88 2.06 32.07
N ASP A 658 -9.77 3.07 32.90
CA ASP A 658 -10.13 4.42 32.50
C ASP A 658 -9.02 5.01 31.62
N ARG A 659 -9.36 5.39 30.39
CA ARG A 659 -8.38 5.86 29.38
C ARG A 659 -7.73 7.21 29.70
N PHE A 660 -8.25 7.95 30.67
CA PHE A 660 -7.69 9.24 31.09
C PHE A 660 -6.77 9.12 32.33
N SER A 661 -7.12 8.28 33.28
CA SER A 661 -6.34 8.07 34.47
C SER A 661 -5.46 6.81 34.44
N GLY A 662 -5.71 5.89 33.54
CA GLY A 662 -5.04 4.58 33.51
C GLY A 662 -5.45 3.64 34.63
N MET A 663 -6.41 4.04 35.48
CA MET A 663 -6.84 3.25 36.65
C MET A 663 -7.69 2.06 36.22
N PRO A 664 -7.52 0.90 36.88
CA PRO A 664 -8.36 -0.26 36.64
C PRO A 664 -9.83 0.03 36.96
N LEU A 665 -10.71 -0.52 36.12
CA LEU A 665 -12.15 -0.43 36.30
C LEU A 665 -12.74 -1.83 36.49
N PRO A 666 -13.96 -1.95 37.07
CA PRO A 666 -14.70 -3.21 37.13
C PRO A 666 -14.97 -3.78 35.74
N ASP A 667 -15.13 -5.10 35.65
CA ASP A 667 -15.37 -5.80 34.36
C ASP A 667 -16.69 -5.41 33.67
N ASP A 668 -17.69 -4.96 34.46
CA ASP A 668 -18.97 -4.47 33.98
C ASP A 668 -18.98 -2.97 33.64
N ALA A 669 -17.86 -2.24 33.84
CA ALA A 669 -17.76 -0.84 33.48
C ALA A 669 -18.01 -0.59 32.00
N THR A 670 -18.79 0.45 31.69
CA THR A 670 -19.12 0.91 30.33
C THR A 670 -19.01 2.42 30.26
N GLY A 671 -18.86 2.95 29.05
CA GLY A 671 -18.80 4.39 28.79
C GLY A 671 -17.62 4.78 27.89
N ASP A 672 -17.60 6.02 27.44
CA ASP A 672 -16.60 6.53 26.48
C ASP A 672 -15.18 6.60 27.07
N ASN A 673 -15.06 6.62 28.39
CA ASN A 673 -13.79 6.59 29.11
C ASN A 673 -13.24 5.18 29.36
N VAL A 674 -14.03 4.12 29.07
CA VAL A 674 -13.64 2.73 29.34
C VAL A 674 -12.94 2.15 28.11
N VAL A 675 -11.75 1.59 28.33
CA VAL A 675 -11.00 0.85 27.31
C VAL A 675 -10.58 -0.50 27.87
N SER A 676 -10.76 -1.56 27.08
CA SER A 676 -10.24 -2.89 27.39
C SER A 676 -8.80 -3.00 26.89
N GLU A 677 -7.85 -3.07 27.81
CA GLU A 677 -6.42 -3.19 27.52
C GLU A 677 -5.94 -4.62 27.68
N TYR A 678 -4.96 -4.97 26.84
CA TYR A 678 -4.26 -6.24 26.92
C TYR A 678 -2.94 -6.07 27.69
N PHE A 679 -2.80 -6.80 28.80
CA PHE A 679 -1.61 -6.80 29.65
C PHE A 679 -0.91 -8.15 29.57
N ARG A 680 0.40 -8.17 29.77
CA ARG A 680 1.18 -9.40 29.92
C ARG A 680 0.89 -10.06 31.26
N GLU A 681 0.95 -11.37 31.31
CA GLU A 681 0.98 -12.09 32.58
C GLU A 681 2.16 -11.59 33.44
N GLY A 682 1.89 -11.27 34.70
CA GLY A 682 2.87 -10.68 35.64
C GLY A 682 2.91 -9.14 35.65
N GLU A 683 2.19 -8.45 34.77
CA GLU A 683 2.05 -6.98 34.82
C GLU A 683 0.97 -6.50 35.79
N GLU A 684 0.26 -7.41 36.49
CA GLU A 684 -0.83 -7.08 37.40
C GLU A 684 -0.39 -6.12 38.51
N ALA A 685 0.83 -6.28 39.01
CA ALA A 685 1.40 -5.42 40.04
C ALA A 685 1.68 -3.99 39.54
N LEU A 686 1.78 -3.78 38.25
CA LEU A 686 2.08 -2.48 37.64
C LEU A 686 0.82 -1.67 37.33
N VAL A 687 -0.33 -2.35 37.17
CA VAL A 687 -1.60 -1.71 36.83
C VAL A 687 -2.17 -1.02 38.09
N GLY A 688 -2.19 0.31 38.09
CA GLY A 688 -2.70 1.11 39.17
C GLY A 688 -1.66 1.52 40.24
N LEU A 689 -0.38 1.16 40.10
CA LEU A 689 0.69 1.58 41.00
C LEU A 689 1.11 3.06 40.84
N GLY A 690 0.56 3.77 39.85
CA GLY A 690 0.85 5.19 39.64
C GLY A 690 2.30 5.49 39.30
N LEU A 691 2.98 4.58 38.61
CA LEU A 691 4.27 4.85 37.98
C LEU A 691 4.09 6.02 37.00
N VAL A 692 4.75 7.14 37.26
CA VAL A 692 4.69 8.32 36.40
C VAL A 692 6.08 8.56 35.83
N VAL A 693 6.11 8.61 34.50
CA VAL A 693 7.33 8.86 33.71
C VAL A 693 7.42 10.37 33.43
N ASP A 694 8.42 11.02 33.99
CA ASP A 694 8.76 12.42 33.71
C ASP A 694 9.92 12.58 32.69
N GLY A 695 10.64 11.51 32.42
CA GLY A 695 11.79 11.47 31.48
C GLY A 695 13.01 12.23 32.02
N GLY A 696 13.05 12.54 33.34
CA GLY A 696 14.14 13.30 33.94
C GLY A 696 14.19 14.79 33.57
N PHE A 697 13.14 15.33 32.94
CA PHE A 697 13.10 16.76 32.59
C PHE A 697 12.63 17.60 33.79
N ALA A 698 13.35 18.67 34.08
CA ALA A 698 12.90 19.69 34.97
C ALA A 698 11.57 20.29 34.48
N MET A 699 10.60 20.32 35.34
CA MET A 699 9.31 20.93 35.06
C MET A 699 9.31 22.33 35.66
N GLY A 700 9.08 23.43 34.89
CA GLY A 700 9.10 24.83 35.40
C GLY A 700 8.07 25.12 36.45
N GLU A 701 8.32 26.06 37.32
CA GLU A 701 7.45 26.45 38.44
C GLU A 701 6.05 26.85 37.91
N ASN A 702 5.00 26.48 38.65
CA ASN A 702 3.60 26.92 38.44
C ASN A 702 2.87 26.36 37.22
N LEU A 703 3.29 25.26 36.63
CA LEU A 703 2.47 24.64 35.55
C LEU A 703 1.34 23.78 36.14
N PRO A 704 0.10 24.05 35.75
CA PRO A 704 -1.00 23.18 36.14
C PRO A 704 -0.84 21.82 35.47
N LEU A 705 -0.78 20.75 36.24
CA LEU A 705 -0.89 19.39 35.74
C LEU A 705 -2.37 19.03 35.64
N PHE A 706 -2.92 19.00 34.45
CA PHE A 706 -4.30 18.57 34.22
C PHE A 706 -4.34 17.06 33.98
N ALA A 707 -5.20 16.38 34.76
CA ALA A 707 -5.41 14.95 34.58
C ALA A 707 -6.39 14.59 33.48
N TYR A 708 -7.11 15.58 32.88
CA TYR A 708 -8.21 15.36 31.95
C TYR A 708 -8.24 16.36 30.80
N GLY A 709 -8.85 15.94 29.69
CA GLY A 709 -9.02 16.74 28.48
C GLY A 709 -10.05 17.86 28.62
N GLU A 710 -10.22 18.61 27.57
CA GLU A 710 -11.11 19.77 27.48
C GLU A 710 -12.54 19.47 27.94
N GLY A 711 -13.05 20.23 28.82
CA GLY A 711 -14.46 20.26 29.20
C GLY A 711 -14.78 19.66 30.56
N ASP A 712 -13.86 19.04 31.24
CA ASP A 712 -14.10 18.55 32.58
C ASP A 712 -13.64 19.57 33.61
N GLU A 713 -14.57 20.37 34.09
CA GLU A 713 -14.38 21.29 35.22
C GLU A 713 -14.14 20.51 36.51
N GLY A 714 -13.40 19.45 36.53
CA GLY A 714 -13.53 18.97 37.80
C GLY A 714 -12.84 17.85 38.40
N VAL A 715 -11.93 17.27 37.80
CA VAL A 715 -11.14 16.34 38.62
C VAL A 715 -9.69 16.80 38.68
N VAL A 716 -9.53 17.87 39.37
CA VAL A 716 -8.25 18.19 39.96
C VAL A 716 -8.00 17.12 41.02
N ALA A 717 -6.94 16.35 40.85
CA ALA A 717 -6.50 15.45 41.89
C ALA A 717 -6.31 16.28 43.16
N ASP A 718 -7.24 16.15 44.10
CA ASP A 718 -7.30 17.01 45.28
C ASP A 718 -6.16 16.75 46.27
N GLN A 719 -5.48 15.64 46.08
CA GLN A 719 -4.26 15.27 46.83
C GLN A 719 -3.22 14.82 45.83
N GLY A 720 -1.98 15.28 45.99
CA GLY A 720 -0.86 14.89 45.17
C GLY A 720 -0.78 13.37 45.04
N LYS A 721 -0.66 12.88 43.80
CA LYS A 721 -0.46 11.45 43.55
C LYS A 721 0.98 11.08 43.84
N THR A 722 1.19 9.96 44.52
CA THR A 722 2.52 9.40 44.67
C THR A 722 2.92 8.82 43.30
N VAL A 723 4.01 9.29 42.77
CA VAL A 723 4.60 8.89 41.50
C VAL A 723 6.00 8.34 41.73
N THR A 724 6.46 7.49 40.85
CA THR A 724 7.84 7.03 40.88
C THR A 724 8.58 7.72 39.74
N ASN A 725 9.65 8.44 40.06
CA ASN A 725 10.52 9.07 39.05
C ASN A 725 11.40 8.03 38.36
N SER A 726 12.16 8.46 37.38
CA SER A 726 13.11 7.61 36.63
C SER A 726 14.18 6.94 37.49
N GLU A 727 14.40 7.43 38.71
CA GLU A 727 15.36 6.88 39.69
C GLU A 727 14.72 5.84 40.62
N GLY A 728 13.42 5.55 40.47
CA GLY A 728 12.69 4.58 41.30
C GLY A 728 12.20 5.14 42.64
N GLU A 729 12.32 6.45 42.89
CA GLU A 729 11.85 7.08 44.09
C GLU A 729 10.36 7.44 44.02
N ARG A 730 9.64 7.25 45.12
CA ARG A 730 8.24 7.65 45.26
C ARG A 730 8.15 9.13 45.66
N VAL A 731 7.64 9.94 44.72
CA VAL A 731 7.46 11.38 44.88
C VAL A 731 5.97 11.72 44.84
N VAL A 732 5.52 12.64 45.68
CA VAL A 732 4.15 13.16 45.65
C VAL A 732 4.11 14.33 44.67
N VAL A 733 3.41 14.15 43.52
CA VAL A 733 3.17 15.23 42.57
C VAL A 733 1.99 16.06 43.07
N PRO A 734 2.20 17.30 43.46
CA PRO A 734 1.13 18.17 43.93
C PRO A 734 0.20 18.60 42.81
N LYS A 735 -0.97 19.10 43.17
CA LYS A 735 -1.98 19.66 42.26
C LYS A 735 -1.44 20.77 41.36
N LYS A 736 -0.43 21.51 41.84
CA LYS A 736 0.43 22.40 41.04
C LYS A 736 1.83 21.82 41.08
N ALA A 737 2.44 21.60 39.92
CA ALA A 737 3.81 21.16 39.89
C ALA A 737 4.71 22.25 40.44
N ASP A 738 5.41 21.91 41.54
CA ASP A 738 6.55 22.66 41.97
C ASP A 738 7.80 21.93 41.51
N PHE A 739 8.49 22.53 40.60
CA PHE A 739 9.53 21.89 39.79
C PHE A 739 10.85 21.74 40.51
N GLY A 740 10.93 21.69 41.67
CA GLY A 740 12.11 21.26 42.43
C GLY A 740 11.92 19.87 43.05
N THR A 741 10.70 19.31 42.93
CA THR A 741 10.34 18.13 43.71
C THR A 741 10.07 16.87 42.89
N VAL A 742 9.99 16.98 41.58
CA VAL A 742 9.54 15.86 40.75
C VAL A 742 10.65 15.23 39.93
N SER A 743 11.67 15.95 39.56
CA SER A 743 12.77 15.40 38.80
C SER A 743 14.07 16.08 39.17
N SER A 744 15.05 15.29 39.52
CA SER A 744 16.44 15.72 39.65
C SER A 744 17.23 15.37 38.36
N GLY A 745 16.53 14.89 37.32
CA GLY A 745 17.18 14.45 36.13
C GLY A 745 17.96 15.56 35.46
N GLY A 746 19.21 15.32 35.27
CA GLY A 746 20.11 16.25 34.62
C GLY A 746 19.66 16.53 33.19
N LEU A 747 19.85 17.76 32.79
CA LEU A 747 19.77 18.19 31.40
C LEU A 747 20.86 17.50 30.60
N TYR A 748 20.48 16.60 29.67
CA TYR A 748 21.38 15.99 28.70
C TYR A 748 20.93 16.26 27.28
#